data_289279b71a5281ae9a5cd2fc7d805a9f
#
_entry.id   289279b71a5281ae9a5cd2fc7d805a9f
#
_cell.length_a   1.000
_cell.length_b   1.000
_cell.length_c   1.000
_cell.angle_alpha   90.00
_cell.angle_beta   90.00
_cell.angle_gamma   90.00
#
_symmetry.space_group_name_H-M   'P 1'
#
loop_
_entity.id
_entity.type
_entity.pdbx_description
1 polymer ?
#
loop_
_entity_poly.entity_id
_entity_poly.type
_entity_poly.pdbx_seq_one_letter_code
_entity_poly.pdbx_strand_id
1 'polypeptide(L)'
;MAEKDNMKVNTSPVADVETGTAEDVEAIMKKYDRESNTRVWEGVPKQVIRYLLAAFSLLMLYMNLFANWDERVRRSLFVGVVIILSFLIYPMKKGSTKKNSIPIYDIILMVLGAGAYFYFVINFKTIIGHATRISQTEVIVGVIGILILAETCRRVVGIPILCVATFFICYAFYNGLGQGREFAVVLKSVVYNLFYTTGGVIGTPIGVCSTYIALFILFGAFLEATGISEFFIQLANSLAGASTGGPAKVAVISSALCGMVSGSSVGNTVTTGSVTIPLMKKTGYEGEFAGAVEAASSTGGQIMPPIMGAAAFLMAEMVGVQYGEIAMRAIFPALLYFTGIFITVHLEAKRLGLKGIPKDELPKFGPLFVRQGYLLIPLVALVAMVMMGYTMSRAAIIATALAILVSMPNKETRMNPTRFINALEAGGKNTLSVAVACGVAGIIAGVVTMTGLGQLLISAIVGVAGDRVIVALFLTMLTCIVLGMGVPTTANYIIMATTCAPILVNGMGINKIAANMFVFYFGIVADITPPVALAAYAGSAIAKSNPMKTALIASRLAIAAFIIPYIFAFNPAMLFIDTGVLGVVTIIVTSLVGLFGVAAGLEGYMFANLNVIERLLSIVGGLCLIIPGTVTDIVGIVLVGISAALQMMQKKKAAAA
;
A
#
# COMPACT_ATOMS: atom_id res chain seq x y z
N MET A 1 6.47 6.66 -50.63
CA MET A 1 7.72 6.81 -49.87
C MET A 1 7.37 7.69 -48.68
N ALA A 2 7.08 7.09 -47.58
CA ALA A 2 6.75 7.74 -46.32
C ALA A 2 7.80 7.27 -45.30
N GLU A 3 8.60 8.22 -44.89
CA GLU A 3 9.73 8.08 -44.00
C GLU A 3 9.27 7.46 -42.65
N LYS A 4 9.90 6.33 -42.34
CA LYS A 4 9.79 5.67 -41.04
C LYS A 4 10.54 6.52 -40.01
N ASP A 5 9.86 7.46 -39.37
CA ASP A 5 10.32 7.99 -38.10
C ASP A 5 10.09 6.93 -37.00
N ASN A 6 11.05 6.02 -36.94
CA ASN A 6 11.28 5.22 -35.76
C ASN A 6 11.76 6.19 -34.64
N MET A 7 10.84 6.72 -33.85
CA MET A 7 11.18 7.25 -32.54
C MET A 7 11.60 6.07 -31.65
N LYS A 8 12.79 5.55 -31.89
CA LYS A 8 13.54 4.86 -30.85
C LYS A 8 13.67 5.87 -29.74
N VAL A 9 13.02 5.59 -28.59
CA VAL A 9 13.49 6.15 -27.34
C VAL A 9 14.98 5.90 -27.32
N ASN A 10 15.77 6.95 -27.45
CA ASN A 10 17.21 6.86 -27.40
C ASN A 10 17.57 6.57 -25.94
N THR A 11 17.38 5.32 -25.54
CA THR A 11 18.05 4.72 -24.39
C THR A 11 19.50 4.56 -24.84
N SER A 12 20.19 5.70 -25.03
CA SER A 12 21.62 5.65 -24.98
C SER A 12 21.95 4.93 -23.70
N PRO A 13 22.70 3.82 -23.74
CA PRO A 13 23.02 3.11 -22.54
C PRO A 13 23.66 4.12 -21.60
N VAL A 14 23.15 4.18 -20.37
CA VAL A 14 23.76 4.90 -19.26
C VAL A 14 25.05 4.12 -18.95
N ALA A 15 26.03 4.21 -19.83
CA ALA A 15 27.20 3.33 -19.90
C ALA A 15 28.13 3.52 -18.69
N ASP A 16 27.97 4.62 -17.93
CA ASP A 16 28.89 4.99 -16.85
C ASP A 16 28.27 5.06 -15.46
N VAL A 17 26.99 4.73 -15.29
CA VAL A 17 26.35 4.73 -13.96
C VAL A 17 26.03 3.30 -13.54
N GLU A 18 26.73 2.82 -12.51
CA GLU A 18 26.51 1.50 -11.97
C GLU A 18 25.11 1.40 -11.34
N THR A 19 24.22 0.65 -11.99
CA THR A 19 22.86 0.38 -11.53
C THR A 19 22.64 -1.11 -11.33
N GLY A 20 21.72 -1.48 -10.44
CA GLY A 20 21.37 -2.86 -10.21
C GLY A 20 20.67 -3.48 -11.41
N THR A 21 21.06 -4.70 -11.73
CA THR A 21 20.38 -5.52 -12.73
C THR A 21 19.05 -6.05 -12.15
N ALA A 22 18.18 -6.57 -13.02
CA ALA A 22 16.96 -7.25 -12.56
C ALA A 22 17.28 -8.43 -11.61
N GLU A 23 18.42 -9.09 -11.82
CA GLU A 23 18.91 -10.17 -10.95
C GLU A 23 19.34 -9.65 -9.57
N ASP A 24 19.97 -8.49 -9.47
CA ASP A 24 20.34 -7.86 -8.20
C ASP A 24 19.10 -7.48 -7.40
N VAL A 25 18.09 -6.92 -8.06
CA VAL A 25 16.79 -6.59 -7.46
C VAL A 25 16.10 -7.86 -6.97
N GLU A 26 16.05 -8.90 -7.80
CA GLU A 26 15.43 -10.18 -7.43
C GLU A 26 16.16 -10.84 -6.25
N ALA A 27 17.49 -10.77 -6.21
CA ALA A 27 18.30 -11.32 -5.13
C ALA A 27 18.01 -10.63 -3.78
N ILE A 28 17.95 -9.28 -3.77
CA ILE A 28 17.62 -8.51 -2.56
C ILE A 28 16.16 -8.75 -2.17
N MET A 29 15.25 -8.73 -3.12
CA MET A 29 13.83 -8.99 -2.84
C MET A 29 13.63 -10.40 -2.28
N LYS A 30 14.24 -11.44 -2.85
CA LYS A 30 14.20 -12.80 -2.30
C LYS A 30 14.76 -12.90 -0.86
N LYS A 31 15.71 -12.03 -0.50
CA LYS A 31 16.29 -12.00 0.85
C LYS A 31 15.33 -11.38 1.87
N TYR A 32 14.68 -10.28 1.54
CA TYR A 32 13.88 -9.50 2.48
C TYR A 32 12.37 -9.73 2.34
N ASP A 33 11.86 -9.91 1.11
CA ASP A 33 10.46 -10.09 0.82
C ASP A 33 10.10 -11.56 0.56
N ARG A 34 9.04 -12.04 1.23
CA ARG A 34 8.54 -13.41 1.07
C ARG A 34 7.74 -13.59 -0.22
N GLU A 35 7.01 -12.59 -0.64
CA GLU A 35 6.17 -12.64 -1.85
C GLU A 35 7.00 -12.86 -3.12
N SER A 36 8.25 -12.42 -3.12
CA SER A 36 9.20 -12.61 -4.22
C SER A 36 9.79 -14.03 -4.29
N ASN A 37 9.61 -14.87 -3.24
CA ASN A 37 10.13 -16.24 -3.19
C ASN A 37 9.16 -17.24 -3.83
N THR A 38 9.13 -17.29 -5.15
CA THR A 38 8.30 -18.22 -5.90
C THR A 38 9.09 -19.42 -6.41
N ARG A 39 8.40 -20.56 -6.67
CA ARG A 39 8.98 -21.73 -7.31
C ARG A 39 9.38 -21.42 -8.75
N VAL A 40 10.44 -22.09 -9.20
CA VAL A 40 10.90 -21.99 -10.58
C VAL A 40 10.18 -23.01 -11.43
N TRP A 41 9.27 -22.55 -12.28
CA TRP A 41 8.54 -23.37 -13.23
C TRP A 41 9.05 -23.13 -14.64
N GLU A 42 9.33 -24.20 -15.39
CA GLU A 42 9.80 -24.15 -16.77
C GLU A 42 9.00 -25.10 -17.66
N GLY A 43 8.94 -24.84 -18.95
CA GLY A 43 8.26 -25.70 -19.94
C GLY A 43 6.76 -25.86 -19.70
N VAL A 44 6.25 -27.08 -19.81
CA VAL A 44 4.81 -27.42 -19.68
C VAL A 44 4.26 -27.08 -18.29
N PRO A 45 4.93 -27.39 -17.15
CA PRO A 45 4.43 -27.00 -15.83
C PRO A 45 4.19 -25.50 -15.67
N LYS A 46 5.07 -24.66 -16.25
CA LYS A 46 4.88 -23.20 -16.26
C LYS A 46 3.57 -22.80 -16.95
N GLN A 47 3.28 -23.45 -18.08
CA GLN A 47 2.04 -23.19 -18.82
C GLN A 47 0.80 -23.61 -18.00
N VAL A 48 0.85 -24.77 -17.34
CA VAL A 48 -0.23 -25.26 -16.48
C VAL A 48 -0.51 -24.27 -15.34
N ILE A 49 0.52 -23.83 -14.62
CA ILE A 49 0.39 -22.85 -13.51
C ILE A 49 -0.20 -21.54 -14.04
N ARG A 50 0.27 -21.06 -15.20
CA ARG A 50 -0.26 -19.87 -15.87
C ARG A 50 -1.75 -19.97 -16.12
N TYR A 51 -2.21 -21.08 -16.72
CA TYR A 51 -3.64 -21.29 -16.99
C TYR A 51 -4.46 -21.47 -15.70
N LEU A 52 -3.91 -22.09 -14.65
CA LEU A 52 -4.58 -22.21 -13.36
C LEU A 52 -4.79 -20.83 -12.70
N LEU A 53 -3.80 -19.95 -12.76
CA LEU A 53 -3.93 -18.57 -12.26
C LEU A 53 -4.92 -17.75 -13.08
N ALA A 54 -4.89 -17.90 -14.42
CA ALA A 54 -5.88 -17.28 -15.29
C ALA A 54 -7.29 -17.78 -15.01
N ALA A 55 -7.46 -19.10 -14.81
CA ALA A 55 -8.74 -19.70 -14.43
C ALA A 55 -9.24 -19.19 -13.07
N PHE A 56 -8.33 -18.98 -12.11
CA PHE A 56 -8.67 -18.37 -10.82
C PHE A 56 -9.19 -16.93 -11.00
N SER A 57 -8.55 -16.13 -11.86
CA SER A 57 -9.03 -14.77 -12.18
C SER A 57 -10.42 -14.81 -12.84
N LEU A 58 -10.67 -15.75 -13.74
CA LEU A 58 -12.00 -15.96 -14.32
C LEU A 58 -13.03 -16.45 -13.30
N LEU A 59 -12.62 -17.29 -12.35
CA LEU A 59 -13.49 -17.72 -11.25
C LEU A 59 -13.88 -16.53 -10.37
N MET A 60 -12.96 -15.60 -10.05
CA MET A 60 -13.26 -14.38 -9.30
C MET A 60 -14.27 -13.50 -10.05
N LEU A 61 -14.11 -13.33 -11.37
CA LEU A 61 -15.09 -12.63 -12.21
C LEU A 61 -16.45 -13.32 -12.19
N TYR A 62 -16.48 -14.63 -12.36
CA TYR A 62 -17.72 -15.42 -12.33
C TYR A 62 -18.44 -15.31 -10.99
N MET A 63 -17.71 -15.45 -9.88
CA MET A 63 -18.27 -15.34 -8.52
C MET A 63 -18.91 -13.97 -8.22
N ASN A 64 -18.39 -12.91 -8.85
CA ASN A 64 -18.89 -11.56 -8.62
C ASN A 64 -19.98 -11.11 -9.61
N LEU A 65 -20.06 -11.72 -10.80
CA LEU A 65 -21.03 -11.36 -11.82
C LEU A 65 -22.28 -12.25 -11.81
N PHE A 66 -22.10 -13.54 -11.60
CA PHE A 66 -23.13 -14.53 -11.89
C PHE A 66 -23.49 -15.42 -10.69
N ALA A 67 -22.56 -15.65 -9.75
CA ALA A 67 -22.82 -16.57 -8.64
C ALA A 67 -23.70 -15.92 -7.58
N ASN A 68 -24.85 -16.51 -7.33
CA ASN A 68 -25.75 -16.13 -6.23
C ASN A 68 -25.62 -17.13 -5.06
N TRP A 69 -24.39 -17.30 -4.56
CA TRP A 69 -24.08 -18.22 -3.47
C TRP A 69 -24.13 -17.52 -2.12
N ASP A 70 -24.39 -18.29 -1.05
CA ASP A 70 -24.23 -17.77 0.32
C ASP A 70 -22.79 -17.22 0.49
N GLU A 71 -22.66 -16.09 1.16
CA GLU A 71 -21.37 -15.42 1.37
C GLU A 71 -20.31 -16.32 1.99
N ARG A 72 -20.67 -17.16 2.94
CA ARG A 72 -19.76 -18.06 3.64
C ARG A 72 -19.24 -19.16 2.72
N VAL A 73 -20.13 -19.68 1.85
CA VAL A 73 -19.77 -20.67 0.81
C VAL A 73 -18.80 -20.04 -0.18
N ARG A 74 -19.11 -18.85 -0.68
CA ARG A 74 -18.27 -18.11 -1.63
C ARG A 74 -16.89 -17.84 -1.04
N ARG A 75 -16.84 -17.32 0.19
CA ARG A 75 -15.58 -16.97 0.88
C ARG A 75 -14.74 -18.22 1.17
N SER A 76 -15.38 -19.31 1.59
CA SER A 76 -14.68 -20.58 1.88
C SER A 76 -14.13 -21.21 0.59
N LEU A 77 -14.91 -21.24 -0.49
CA LEU A 77 -14.44 -21.69 -1.80
C LEU A 77 -13.22 -20.87 -2.25
N PHE A 78 -13.29 -19.56 -2.13
CA PHE A 78 -12.20 -18.66 -2.50
C PHE A 78 -10.92 -18.99 -1.72
N VAL A 79 -10.98 -19.13 -0.40
CA VAL A 79 -9.82 -19.48 0.44
C VAL A 79 -9.28 -20.86 0.09
N GLY A 80 -10.13 -21.85 -0.16
CA GLY A 80 -9.70 -23.20 -0.58
C GLY A 80 -8.88 -23.17 -1.87
N VAL A 81 -9.33 -22.41 -2.89
CA VAL A 81 -8.58 -22.25 -4.15
C VAL A 81 -7.28 -21.45 -3.93
N VAL A 82 -7.31 -20.39 -3.12
CA VAL A 82 -6.10 -19.62 -2.75
C VAL A 82 -5.04 -20.51 -2.10
N ILE A 83 -5.42 -21.42 -1.20
CA ILE A 83 -4.49 -22.39 -0.59
C ILE A 83 -3.85 -23.27 -1.66
N ILE A 84 -4.63 -23.86 -2.57
CA ILE A 84 -4.09 -24.70 -3.65
C ILE A 84 -3.04 -23.93 -4.45
N LEU A 85 -3.38 -22.75 -4.94
CA LEU A 85 -2.50 -21.96 -5.78
C LEU A 85 -1.26 -21.47 -5.02
N SER A 86 -1.43 -21.12 -3.73
CA SER A 86 -0.31 -20.67 -2.90
C SER A 86 0.71 -21.80 -2.69
N PHE A 87 0.29 -23.04 -2.44
CA PHE A 87 1.21 -24.18 -2.31
C PHE A 87 1.90 -24.53 -3.64
N LEU A 88 1.25 -24.31 -4.77
CA LEU A 88 1.85 -24.50 -6.09
C LEU A 88 2.93 -23.44 -6.39
N ILE A 89 2.76 -22.21 -5.90
CA ILE A 89 3.65 -21.09 -6.24
C ILE A 89 4.74 -20.88 -5.20
N TYR A 90 4.42 -20.98 -3.90
CA TYR A 90 5.33 -20.61 -2.82
C TYR A 90 5.96 -21.83 -2.15
N PRO A 91 7.31 -21.97 -2.19
CA PRO A 91 7.99 -23.10 -1.56
C PRO A 91 8.06 -22.94 -0.03
N MET A 92 8.23 -24.04 0.68
CA MET A 92 8.41 -24.06 2.13
C MET A 92 9.69 -23.33 2.57
N LYS A 93 10.80 -23.54 1.85
CA LYS A 93 12.11 -22.93 2.14
C LYS A 93 12.40 -21.80 1.18
N LYS A 94 12.94 -20.67 1.71
CA LYS A 94 13.45 -19.57 0.89
C LYS A 94 14.59 -20.06 -0.03
N GLY A 95 14.66 -19.49 -1.24
CA GLY A 95 15.76 -19.74 -2.17
C GLY A 95 15.78 -21.16 -2.76
N SER A 96 14.65 -21.87 -2.80
CA SER A 96 14.58 -23.16 -3.47
C SER A 96 14.80 -22.99 -4.97
N THR A 97 15.91 -23.53 -5.47
CA THR A 97 16.30 -23.51 -6.90
C THR A 97 15.82 -24.73 -7.67
N LYS A 98 15.15 -25.69 -7.00
CA LYS A 98 14.65 -26.90 -7.67
C LYS A 98 13.58 -26.55 -8.69
N LYS A 99 13.84 -26.86 -9.96
CA LYS A 99 12.92 -26.63 -11.07
C LYS A 99 11.84 -27.72 -11.09
N ASN A 100 10.61 -27.33 -11.41
CA ASN A 100 9.47 -28.22 -11.67
C ASN A 100 9.22 -29.28 -10.58
N SER A 101 9.47 -28.95 -9.30
CA SER A 101 9.37 -29.92 -8.19
C SER A 101 8.38 -29.45 -7.13
N ILE A 102 7.42 -30.33 -6.82
CA ILE A 102 6.53 -30.19 -5.65
C ILE A 102 6.84 -31.37 -4.71
N PRO A 103 7.34 -31.10 -3.49
CA PRO A 103 7.52 -32.16 -2.50
C PRO A 103 6.18 -32.81 -2.10
N ILE A 104 6.19 -34.10 -1.77
CA ILE A 104 4.97 -34.85 -1.41
C ILE A 104 4.26 -34.23 -0.21
N TYR A 105 5.01 -33.73 0.78
CA TYR A 105 4.42 -33.08 1.96
C TYR A 105 3.63 -31.81 1.59
N ASP A 106 4.04 -31.08 0.52
CA ASP A 106 3.30 -29.90 0.05
C ASP A 106 1.99 -30.32 -0.61
N ILE A 107 1.95 -31.45 -1.31
CA ILE A 107 0.71 -31.99 -1.88
C ILE A 107 -0.24 -32.41 -0.76
N ILE A 108 0.25 -33.07 0.28
CA ILE A 108 -0.54 -33.49 1.43
C ILE A 108 -1.15 -32.26 2.14
N LEU A 109 -0.33 -31.25 2.44
CA LEU A 109 -0.80 -30.02 3.09
C LEU A 109 -1.81 -29.25 2.20
N MET A 110 -1.57 -29.18 0.90
CA MET A 110 -2.48 -28.57 -0.06
C MET A 110 -3.84 -29.26 -0.05
N VAL A 111 -3.87 -30.59 -0.13
CA VAL A 111 -5.11 -31.37 -0.14
C VAL A 111 -5.85 -31.26 1.20
N LEU A 112 -5.14 -31.35 2.32
CA LEU A 112 -5.74 -31.22 3.65
C LEU A 112 -6.31 -29.80 3.87
N GLY A 113 -5.56 -28.75 3.49
CA GLY A 113 -5.99 -27.39 3.65
C GLY A 113 -7.18 -27.03 2.78
N ALA A 114 -7.08 -27.24 1.48
CA ALA A 114 -8.19 -27.01 0.57
C ALA A 114 -9.39 -27.90 0.91
N GLY A 115 -9.13 -29.15 1.28
CA GLY A 115 -10.15 -30.12 1.71
C GLY A 115 -10.95 -29.64 2.92
N ALA A 116 -10.31 -29.00 3.90
CA ALA A 116 -11.01 -28.45 5.06
C ALA A 116 -12.03 -27.34 4.66
N TYR A 117 -11.65 -26.44 3.75
CA TYR A 117 -12.55 -25.39 3.26
C TYR A 117 -13.64 -25.95 2.34
N PHE A 118 -13.32 -26.91 1.48
CA PHE A 118 -14.32 -27.56 0.62
C PHE A 118 -15.27 -28.47 1.42
N TYR A 119 -14.81 -29.09 2.47
CA TYR A 119 -15.67 -29.82 3.42
C TYR A 119 -16.75 -28.87 3.99
N PHE A 120 -16.37 -27.67 4.40
CA PHE A 120 -17.34 -26.66 4.85
C PHE A 120 -18.32 -26.28 3.74
N VAL A 121 -17.85 -26.06 2.49
CA VAL A 121 -18.72 -25.75 1.35
C VAL A 121 -19.75 -26.85 1.10
N ILE A 122 -19.32 -28.12 1.10
CA ILE A 122 -20.18 -29.27 0.81
C ILE A 122 -21.20 -29.49 1.95
N ASN A 123 -20.77 -29.39 3.19
CA ASN A 123 -21.58 -29.65 4.37
C ASN A 123 -22.19 -28.37 4.97
N PHE A 124 -22.23 -27.28 4.23
CA PHE A 124 -22.61 -25.96 4.71
C PHE A 124 -23.95 -25.95 5.46
N LYS A 125 -25.01 -26.52 4.86
CA LYS A 125 -26.36 -26.55 5.47
C LYS A 125 -26.39 -27.30 6.79
N THR A 126 -25.68 -28.43 6.89
CA THR A 126 -25.60 -29.26 8.09
C THR A 126 -24.84 -28.54 9.21
N ILE A 127 -23.67 -28.00 8.88
CA ILE A 127 -22.80 -27.32 9.87
C ILE A 127 -23.52 -26.09 10.45
N ILE A 128 -24.18 -25.31 9.62
CA ILE A 128 -24.94 -24.15 10.12
C ILE A 128 -26.15 -24.58 10.96
N GLY A 129 -26.78 -25.70 10.62
CA GLY A 129 -27.87 -26.26 11.45
C GLY A 129 -27.40 -26.69 12.84
N HIS A 130 -26.12 -27.10 12.99
CA HIS A 130 -25.56 -27.44 14.32
C HIS A 130 -25.29 -26.19 15.18
N ALA A 131 -25.20 -25.00 14.58
CA ALA A 131 -24.84 -23.74 15.25
C ALA A 131 -23.55 -23.92 16.08
N THR A 132 -23.57 -23.54 17.37
CA THR A 132 -22.43 -23.69 18.27
C THR A 132 -22.09 -25.14 18.68
N ARG A 133 -22.97 -26.11 18.35
CA ARG A 133 -22.82 -27.53 18.72
C ARG A 133 -22.11 -28.33 17.62
N ILE A 134 -21.00 -27.81 17.10
CA ILE A 134 -20.20 -28.51 16.10
C ILE A 134 -19.71 -29.88 16.61
N SER A 135 -19.66 -30.87 15.70
CA SER A 135 -19.17 -32.22 15.97
C SER A 135 -17.65 -32.27 16.17
N GLN A 136 -17.14 -33.38 16.69
CA GLN A 136 -15.69 -33.55 16.86
C GLN A 136 -14.94 -33.56 15.52
N THR A 137 -15.54 -34.11 14.48
CA THR A 137 -14.99 -34.07 13.11
C THR A 137 -14.85 -32.62 12.60
N GLU A 138 -15.87 -31.81 12.82
CA GLU A 138 -15.86 -30.40 12.44
C GLU A 138 -14.79 -29.61 13.21
N VAL A 139 -14.54 -29.92 14.49
CA VAL A 139 -13.45 -29.33 15.26
C VAL A 139 -12.10 -29.68 14.63
N ILE A 140 -11.87 -30.96 14.30
CA ILE A 140 -10.61 -31.40 13.67
C ILE A 140 -10.40 -30.71 12.31
N VAL A 141 -11.43 -30.69 11.46
CA VAL A 141 -11.38 -30.02 10.15
C VAL A 141 -11.08 -28.53 10.30
N GLY A 142 -11.73 -27.84 11.24
CA GLY A 142 -11.47 -26.43 11.49
C GLY A 142 -10.06 -26.14 11.99
N VAL A 143 -9.52 -26.98 12.89
CA VAL A 143 -8.13 -26.88 13.36
C VAL A 143 -7.16 -27.06 12.19
N ILE A 144 -7.36 -28.09 11.35
CA ILE A 144 -6.54 -28.33 10.14
C ILE A 144 -6.59 -27.10 9.22
N GLY A 145 -7.78 -26.56 8.96
CA GLY A 145 -7.97 -25.40 8.10
C GLY A 145 -7.22 -24.15 8.60
N ILE A 146 -7.30 -23.87 9.90
CA ILE A 146 -6.59 -22.74 10.52
C ILE A 146 -5.08 -22.94 10.47
N LEU A 147 -4.57 -24.13 10.82
CA LEU A 147 -3.13 -24.41 10.84
C LEU A 147 -2.52 -24.36 9.44
N ILE A 148 -3.23 -24.87 8.42
CA ILE A 148 -2.72 -24.84 7.05
C ILE A 148 -2.81 -23.43 6.46
N LEU A 149 -3.82 -22.64 6.80
CA LEU A 149 -3.84 -21.23 6.46
C LEU A 149 -2.65 -20.48 7.10
N ALA A 150 -2.32 -20.78 8.35
CA ALA A 150 -1.13 -20.23 9.01
C ALA A 150 0.16 -20.64 8.28
N GLU A 151 0.30 -21.91 7.88
CA GLU A 151 1.44 -22.37 7.09
C GLU A 151 1.49 -21.70 5.71
N THR A 152 0.34 -21.52 5.05
CA THR A 152 0.23 -20.79 3.79
C THR A 152 0.71 -19.35 3.98
N CYS A 153 0.28 -18.69 5.04
CA CYS A 153 0.70 -17.34 5.39
C CYS A 153 2.20 -17.23 5.67
N ARG A 154 2.78 -18.20 6.37
CA ARG A 154 4.23 -18.26 6.61
C ARG A 154 5.03 -18.30 5.30
N ARG A 155 4.49 -18.95 4.27
CA ARG A 155 5.14 -19.06 2.95
C ARG A 155 5.00 -17.80 2.12
N VAL A 156 3.82 -17.25 2.09
CA VAL A 156 3.44 -16.14 1.20
C VAL A 156 3.83 -14.79 1.81
N VAL A 157 3.38 -14.53 3.03
CA VAL A 157 3.52 -13.23 3.71
C VAL A 157 4.74 -13.21 4.64
N GLY A 158 4.88 -14.23 5.48
CA GLY A 158 6.01 -14.36 6.40
C GLY A 158 5.60 -14.60 7.85
N ILE A 159 6.61 -14.49 8.74
CA ILE A 159 6.46 -14.80 10.16
C ILE A 159 5.82 -13.68 10.97
N PRO A 160 6.06 -12.36 10.69
CA PRO A 160 5.60 -11.29 11.57
C PRO A 160 4.09 -11.35 11.88
N ILE A 161 3.26 -11.44 10.85
CA ILE A 161 1.80 -11.52 11.02
C ILE A 161 1.37 -12.78 11.79
N LEU A 162 2.11 -13.89 11.63
CA LEU A 162 1.83 -15.13 12.36
C LEU A 162 2.15 -15.01 13.85
N CYS A 163 3.22 -14.31 14.22
CA CYS A 163 3.52 -14.03 15.62
C CYS A 163 2.36 -13.26 16.26
N VAL A 164 1.85 -12.25 15.56
CA VAL A 164 0.67 -11.48 16.01
C VAL A 164 -0.56 -12.39 16.13
N ALA A 165 -0.88 -13.15 15.08
CA ALA A 165 -2.04 -14.06 15.11
C ALA A 165 -1.92 -15.12 16.20
N THR A 166 -0.73 -15.70 16.39
CA THR A 166 -0.47 -16.69 17.45
C THR A 166 -0.67 -16.08 18.83
N PHE A 167 -0.16 -14.86 19.06
CA PHE A 167 -0.39 -14.14 20.31
C PHE A 167 -1.89 -13.98 20.59
N PHE A 168 -2.67 -13.54 19.60
CA PHE A 168 -4.12 -13.36 19.77
C PHE A 168 -4.84 -14.70 20.01
N ILE A 169 -4.48 -15.76 19.30
CA ILE A 169 -5.05 -17.09 19.53
C ILE A 169 -4.73 -17.58 20.96
N CYS A 170 -3.47 -17.46 21.40
CA CYS A 170 -3.09 -17.81 22.78
C CYS A 170 -3.88 -17.00 23.81
N TYR A 171 -4.10 -15.72 23.53
CA TYR A 171 -4.92 -14.88 24.38
C TYR A 171 -6.39 -15.33 24.42
N ALA A 172 -6.96 -15.80 23.32
CA ALA A 172 -8.31 -16.35 23.30
C ALA A 172 -8.44 -17.58 24.20
N PHE A 173 -7.44 -18.47 24.18
CA PHE A 173 -7.37 -19.62 25.08
C PHE A 173 -7.18 -19.19 26.55
N TYR A 174 -6.26 -18.26 26.81
CA TYR A 174 -6.02 -17.72 28.14
C TYR A 174 -7.30 -17.13 28.75
N ASN A 175 -8.03 -16.31 27.98
CA ASN A 175 -9.30 -15.71 28.41
C ASN A 175 -10.37 -16.76 28.69
N GLY A 176 -10.52 -17.75 27.79
CA GLY A 176 -11.52 -18.81 27.95
C GLY A 176 -11.24 -19.72 29.15
N LEU A 177 -9.99 -20.12 29.36
CA LEU A 177 -9.56 -20.92 30.51
C LEU A 177 -9.62 -20.13 31.82
N GLY A 178 -9.27 -18.84 31.78
CA GLY A 178 -9.37 -17.95 32.95
C GLY A 178 -10.80 -17.74 33.46
N GLN A 179 -11.81 -18.01 32.60
CA GLN A 179 -13.23 -18.03 32.98
C GLN A 179 -13.68 -19.39 33.58
N GLY A 180 -12.74 -20.31 33.85
CA GLY A 180 -13.06 -21.62 34.42
C GLY A 180 -13.65 -22.64 33.43
N ARG A 181 -13.58 -22.37 32.10
CA ARG A 181 -14.09 -23.31 31.09
C ARG A 181 -13.10 -24.44 30.83
N GLU A 182 -13.58 -25.64 30.56
CA GLU A 182 -12.73 -26.75 30.15
C GLU A 182 -12.07 -26.48 28.78
N PHE A 183 -10.84 -26.98 28.61
CA PHE A 183 -10.06 -26.81 27.38
C PHE A 183 -10.83 -27.24 26.12
N ALA A 184 -11.52 -28.39 26.17
CA ALA A 184 -12.31 -28.90 25.04
C ALA A 184 -13.44 -27.94 24.63
N VAL A 185 -14.08 -27.29 25.58
CA VAL A 185 -15.13 -26.30 25.33
C VAL A 185 -14.54 -25.03 24.72
N VAL A 186 -13.42 -24.56 25.26
CA VAL A 186 -12.71 -23.37 24.72
C VAL A 186 -12.23 -23.63 23.30
N LEU A 187 -11.59 -24.79 23.04
CA LEU A 187 -11.16 -25.19 21.72
C LEU A 187 -12.32 -25.20 20.71
N LYS A 188 -13.42 -25.83 21.08
CA LYS A 188 -14.64 -25.89 20.26
C LYS A 188 -15.18 -24.49 19.93
N SER A 189 -15.24 -23.62 20.92
CA SER A 189 -15.68 -22.24 20.75
C SER A 189 -14.74 -21.42 19.85
N VAL A 190 -13.43 -21.52 20.05
CA VAL A 190 -12.42 -20.84 19.24
C VAL A 190 -12.48 -21.31 17.79
N VAL A 191 -12.51 -22.62 17.55
CA VAL A 191 -12.59 -23.19 16.20
C VAL A 191 -13.88 -22.79 15.49
N TYR A 192 -15.02 -22.88 16.19
CA TYR A 192 -16.28 -22.48 15.62
C TYR A 192 -16.28 -21.01 15.18
N ASN A 193 -15.86 -20.09 16.07
CA ASN A 193 -15.84 -18.67 15.77
C ASN A 193 -14.85 -18.31 14.67
N LEU A 194 -13.65 -18.90 14.70
CA LEU A 194 -12.59 -18.51 13.78
C LEU A 194 -12.68 -19.18 12.40
N PHE A 195 -13.28 -20.38 12.30
CA PHE A 195 -13.29 -21.12 11.04
C PHE A 195 -14.67 -21.14 10.37
N TYR A 196 -15.75 -21.32 11.13
CA TYR A 196 -17.09 -21.56 10.59
C TYR A 196 -17.98 -20.32 10.55
N THR A 197 -17.56 -19.20 11.15
CA THR A 197 -18.36 -17.98 11.17
C THR A 197 -17.69 -16.84 10.39
N THR A 198 -18.49 -15.82 10.08
CA THR A 198 -17.98 -14.57 9.49
C THR A 198 -17.19 -13.70 10.48
N GLY A 199 -17.01 -14.16 11.71
CA GLY A 199 -16.17 -13.50 12.71
C GLY A 199 -14.68 -13.88 12.63
N GLY A 200 -14.30 -14.86 11.78
CA GLY A 200 -12.93 -15.37 11.71
C GLY A 200 -12.34 -15.29 10.30
N VAL A 201 -11.74 -16.41 9.84
CA VAL A 201 -11.06 -16.50 8.53
C VAL A 201 -11.94 -16.02 7.38
N ILE A 202 -13.19 -16.51 7.30
CA ILE A 202 -14.15 -16.13 6.27
C ILE A 202 -14.91 -14.84 6.61
N GLY A 203 -14.32 -13.99 7.42
CA GLY A 203 -14.87 -12.71 7.86
C GLY A 203 -14.89 -11.61 6.81
N THR A 204 -15.14 -10.39 7.27
CA THR A 204 -15.15 -9.18 6.41
C THR A 204 -13.89 -9.04 5.56
N PRO A 205 -12.65 -9.30 6.07
CA PRO A 205 -11.46 -9.13 5.24
C PRO A 205 -11.45 -10.03 3.99
N ILE A 206 -11.77 -11.30 4.13
CA ILE A 206 -11.90 -12.23 2.98
C ILE A 206 -13.13 -11.88 2.14
N GLY A 207 -14.21 -11.40 2.75
CA GLY A 207 -15.38 -10.91 2.03
C GLY A 207 -15.02 -9.82 1.03
N VAL A 208 -14.37 -8.77 1.49
CA VAL A 208 -13.91 -7.64 0.67
C VAL A 208 -12.83 -8.09 -0.33
N CYS A 209 -11.91 -8.96 0.09
CA CYS A 209 -10.87 -9.48 -0.79
C CYS A 209 -11.44 -10.26 -1.97
N SER A 210 -12.37 -11.17 -1.72
CA SER A 210 -13.00 -12.01 -2.76
C SER A 210 -13.94 -11.25 -3.70
N THR A 211 -14.30 -10.01 -3.35
CA THR A 211 -15.19 -9.15 -4.14
C THR A 211 -14.41 -7.99 -4.77
N TYR A 212 -14.22 -6.92 -4.01
CA TYR A 212 -13.70 -5.66 -4.56
C TYR A 212 -12.22 -5.73 -4.84
N ILE A 213 -11.40 -6.16 -3.86
CA ILE A 213 -9.94 -6.10 -3.96
C ILE A 213 -9.45 -6.96 -5.12
N ALA A 214 -9.95 -8.21 -5.25
CA ALA A 214 -9.57 -9.09 -6.34
C ALA A 214 -9.88 -8.50 -7.72
N LEU A 215 -11.04 -7.85 -7.88
CA LEU A 215 -11.42 -7.20 -9.13
C LEU A 215 -10.58 -5.96 -9.43
N PHE A 216 -10.19 -5.18 -8.41
CA PHE A 216 -9.31 -4.02 -8.59
C PHE A 216 -7.87 -4.42 -8.87
N ILE A 217 -7.37 -5.49 -8.25
CA ILE A 217 -6.05 -6.06 -8.59
C ILE A 217 -6.05 -6.55 -10.05
N LEU A 218 -7.13 -7.19 -10.48
CA LEU A 218 -7.30 -7.62 -11.86
C LEU A 218 -7.35 -6.41 -12.81
N PHE A 219 -8.14 -5.39 -12.48
CA PHE A 219 -8.18 -4.14 -13.24
C PHE A 219 -6.79 -3.49 -13.36
N GLY A 220 -6.04 -3.40 -12.26
CA GLY A 220 -4.68 -2.89 -12.26
C GLY A 220 -3.75 -3.68 -13.20
N ALA A 221 -3.82 -5.02 -13.18
CA ALA A 221 -3.03 -5.88 -14.06
C ALA A 221 -3.38 -5.67 -15.56
N PHE A 222 -4.66 -5.51 -15.88
CA PHE A 222 -5.08 -5.18 -17.25
C PHE A 222 -4.65 -3.79 -17.67
N LEU A 223 -4.79 -2.81 -16.78
CA LEU A 223 -4.41 -1.43 -17.05
C LEU A 223 -2.89 -1.29 -17.26
N GLU A 224 -2.08 -1.99 -16.45
CA GLU A 224 -0.62 -2.06 -16.64
C GLU A 224 -0.25 -2.66 -17.99
N ALA A 225 -0.97 -3.71 -18.43
CA ALA A 225 -0.77 -4.34 -19.73
C ALA A 225 -1.08 -3.40 -20.92
N THR A 226 -1.79 -2.28 -20.72
CA THR A 226 -2.03 -1.25 -21.75
C THR A 226 -0.82 -0.35 -22.00
N GLY A 227 0.23 -0.41 -21.16
CA GLY A 227 1.39 0.48 -21.21
C GLY A 227 1.17 1.84 -20.53
N ILE A 228 0.17 1.95 -19.65
CA ILE A 228 -0.13 3.22 -18.96
C ILE A 228 1.02 3.71 -18.08
N SER A 229 1.82 2.80 -17.51
CA SER A 229 2.97 3.16 -16.66
C SER A 229 4.02 3.92 -17.45
N GLU A 230 4.32 3.51 -18.69
CA GLU A 230 5.23 4.23 -19.57
C GLU A 230 4.67 5.62 -19.94
N PHE A 231 3.39 5.70 -20.26
CA PHE A 231 2.71 6.99 -20.50
C PHE A 231 2.83 7.91 -19.28
N PHE A 232 2.64 7.43 -18.07
CA PHE A 232 2.77 8.24 -16.85
C PHE A 232 4.19 8.76 -16.63
N ILE A 233 5.22 7.95 -16.89
CA ILE A 233 6.61 8.37 -16.82
C ILE A 233 6.90 9.46 -17.87
N GLN A 234 6.44 9.28 -19.11
CA GLN A 234 6.61 10.27 -20.17
C GLN A 234 5.83 11.57 -19.86
N LEU A 235 4.64 11.47 -19.30
CA LEU A 235 3.84 12.61 -18.84
C LEU A 235 4.56 13.38 -17.74
N ALA A 236 5.10 12.70 -16.74
CA ALA A 236 5.87 13.30 -15.66
C ALA A 236 7.13 13.99 -16.19
N ASN A 237 7.83 13.38 -17.14
CA ASN A 237 8.99 13.97 -17.84
C ASN A 237 8.62 15.26 -18.56
N SER A 238 7.48 15.29 -19.27
CA SER A 238 7.02 16.46 -19.99
C SER A 238 6.66 17.64 -19.07
N LEU A 239 6.20 17.36 -17.85
CA LEU A 239 5.76 18.36 -16.87
C LEU A 239 6.90 18.90 -16.01
N ALA A 240 7.79 18.03 -15.52
CA ALA A 240 8.76 18.38 -14.49
C ALA A 240 10.21 18.20 -14.91
N GLY A 241 10.49 17.47 -15.99
CA GLY A 241 11.85 17.06 -16.38
C GLY A 241 12.83 18.21 -16.59
N ALA A 242 12.38 19.34 -17.15
CA ALA A 242 13.23 20.53 -17.40
C ALA A 242 13.52 21.38 -16.14
N SER A 243 12.79 21.15 -15.05
CA SER A 243 12.93 21.96 -13.83
C SER A 243 14.20 21.58 -13.04
N THR A 244 14.67 22.48 -12.16
CA THR A 244 15.76 22.17 -11.22
C THR A 244 15.49 20.87 -10.48
N GLY A 245 16.39 19.89 -10.55
CA GLY A 245 16.18 18.57 -9.99
C GLY A 245 15.10 17.75 -10.71
N GLY A 246 14.89 18.01 -12.01
CA GLY A 246 13.86 17.40 -12.84
C GLY A 246 13.69 15.89 -12.66
N PRO A 247 14.74 15.06 -12.77
CA PRO A 247 14.62 13.61 -12.64
C PRO A 247 14.00 13.13 -11.34
N ALA A 248 14.35 13.74 -10.21
CA ALA A 248 13.75 13.36 -8.94
C ALA A 248 12.28 13.82 -8.82
N LYS A 249 11.94 14.96 -9.38
CA LYS A 249 10.54 15.42 -9.46
C LYS A 249 9.71 14.54 -10.40
N VAL A 250 10.30 14.08 -11.48
CA VAL A 250 9.69 13.07 -12.37
C VAL A 250 9.41 11.79 -11.63
N ALA A 251 10.37 11.30 -10.82
CA ALA A 251 10.15 10.14 -9.97
C ALA A 251 8.95 10.34 -9.03
N VAL A 252 8.84 11.48 -8.35
CA VAL A 252 7.71 11.80 -7.46
C VAL A 252 6.37 11.76 -8.20
N ILE A 253 6.28 12.42 -9.37
CA ILE A 253 5.02 12.51 -10.13
C ILE A 253 4.67 11.16 -10.76
N SER A 254 5.64 10.48 -11.41
CA SER A 254 5.38 9.20 -12.06
C SER A 254 5.00 8.12 -11.05
N SER A 255 5.66 8.08 -9.89
CA SER A 255 5.34 7.11 -8.84
C SER A 255 4.00 7.41 -8.16
N ALA A 256 3.58 8.68 -8.08
CA ALA A 256 2.23 9.03 -7.65
C ALA A 256 1.18 8.48 -8.64
N LEU A 257 1.39 8.68 -9.92
CA LEU A 257 0.47 8.25 -10.98
C LEU A 257 0.45 6.71 -11.15
N CYS A 258 1.61 6.05 -11.15
CA CYS A 258 1.68 4.59 -11.24
C CYS A 258 1.19 3.93 -9.95
N GLY A 259 1.55 4.49 -8.79
CA GLY A 259 1.18 3.97 -7.48
C GLY A 259 -0.32 3.99 -7.22
N MET A 260 -1.04 5.01 -7.70
CA MET A 260 -2.52 5.05 -7.60
C MET A 260 -3.20 3.92 -8.37
N VAL A 261 -2.51 3.25 -9.29
CA VAL A 261 -3.02 2.12 -10.08
C VAL A 261 -2.56 0.79 -9.49
N SER A 262 -1.27 0.67 -9.15
CA SER A 262 -0.68 -0.58 -8.66
C SER A 262 -1.08 -0.91 -7.23
N GLY A 263 -1.26 0.10 -6.38
CA GLY A 263 -1.58 -0.07 -4.95
C GLY A 263 -0.50 -0.78 -4.13
N SER A 264 0.70 -0.98 -4.67
CA SER A 264 1.83 -1.66 -4.03
C SER A 264 3.05 -0.75 -4.01
N SER A 265 3.59 -0.44 -2.82
CA SER A 265 4.80 0.36 -2.65
C SER A 265 6.02 -0.31 -3.29
N VAL A 266 6.23 -1.58 -3.02
CA VAL A 266 7.37 -2.35 -3.53
C VAL A 266 7.27 -2.56 -5.05
N GLY A 267 6.09 -2.99 -5.53
CA GLY A 267 5.86 -3.18 -6.96
C GLY A 267 6.07 -1.90 -7.76
N ASN A 268 5.55 -0.78 -7.25
CA ASN A 268 5.73 0.52 -7.88
C ASN A 268 7.20 0.98 -7.86
N THR A 269 7.92 0.81 -6.74
CA THR A 269 9.35 1.11 -6.63
C THR A 269 10.18 0.34 -7.67
N VAL A 270 9.85 -0.94 -7.92
CA VAL A 270 10.55 -1.73 -8.93
C VAL A 270 10.21 -1.26 -10.35
N THR A 271 8.95 -1.02 -10.62
CA THR A 271 8.49 -0.65 -11.98
C THR A 271 8.99 0.74 -12.39
N THR A 272 8.69 1.78 -11.62
CA THR A 272 9.09 3.16 -11.93
C THR A 272 10.57 3.40 -11.64
N GLY A 273 11.08 2.84 -10.55
CA GLY A 273 12.47 3.01 -10.11
C GLY A 273 13.50 2.43 -11.07
N SER A 274 13.14 1.38 -11.84
CA SER A 274 14.02 0.85 -12.89
C SER A 274 14.39 1.91 -13.96
N VAL A 275 13.56 2.94 -14.13
CA VAL A 275 13.77 4.04 -15.06
C VAL A 275 14.26 5.31 -14.34
N THR A 276 13.62 5.68 -13.25
CA THR A 276 13.83 6.95 -12.57
C THR A 276 15.11 7.00 -11.74
N ILE A 277 15.48 5.89 -11.06
CA ILE A 277 16.70 5.82 -10.25
C ILE A 277 17.97 6.00 -11.10
N PRO A 278 18.16 5.26 -12.23
CA PRO A 278 19.27 5.50 -13.13
C PRO A 278 19.34 6.95 -13.64
N LEU A 279 18.17 7.53 -13.95
CA LEU A 279 18.07 8.91 -14.44
C LEU A 279 18.49 9.93 -13.38
N MET A 280 18.08 9.74 -12.12
CA MET A 280 18.50 10.56 -10.98
C MET A 280 20.02 10.46 -10.75
N LYS A 281 20.59 9.25 -10.75
CA LYS A 281 22.02 9.03 -10.58
C LYS A 281 22.83 9.70 -11.71
N LYS A 282 22.38 9.60 -12.96
CA LYS A 282 23.01 10.25 -14.11
C LYS A 282 23.09 11.77 -13.97
N THR A 283 22.12 12.38 -13.29
CA THR A 283 22.07 13.83 -13.07
C THR A 283 22.80 14.30 -11.80
N GLY A 284 23.41 13.38 -11.05
CA GLY A 284 24.29 13.71 -9.92
C GLY A 284 23.71 13.48 -8.54
N TYR A 285 22.55 12.83 -8.42
CA TYR A 285 22.03 12.40 -7.11
C TYR A 285 22.79 11.17 -6.61
N GLU A 286 23.03 11.10 -5.29
CA GLU A 286 23.57 9.91 -4.64
C GLU A 286 22.60 8.73 -4.77
N GLY A 287 23.14 7.51 -4.85
CA GLY A 287 22.32 6.31 -5.00
C GLY A 287 21.32 6.09 -3.86
N GLU A 288 21.74 6.35 -2.62
CA GLU A 288 20.87 6.25 -1.44
C GLU A 288 19.70 7.24 -1.51
N PHE A 289 19.96 8.47 -1.96
CA PHE A 289 18.92 9.48 -2.11
C PHE A 289 17.97 9.13 -3.26
N ALA A 290 18.48 8.70 -4.42
CA ALA A 290 17.67 8.31 -5.56
C ALA A 290 16.74 7.12 -5.24
N GLY A 291 17.27 6.09 -4.57
CA GLY A 291 16.48 4.96 -4.09
C GLY A 291 15.44 5.36 -3.05
N ALA A 292 15.78 6.31 -2.17
CA ALA A 292 14.88 6.81 -1.14
C ALA A 292 13.73 7.66 -1.69
N VAL A 293 14.00 8.53 -2.68
CA VAL A 293 12.95 9.33 -3.36
C VAL A 293 11.94 8.42 -4.02
N GLU A 294 12.42 7.41 -4.73
CA GLU A 294 11.55 6.45 -5.40
C GLU A 294 10.71 5.64 -4.41
N ALA A 295 11.32 5.12 -3.34
CA ALA A 295 10.62 4.35 -2.32
C ALA A 295 9.56 5.18 -1.57
N ALA A 296 9.90 6.40 -1.16
CA ALA A 296 8.96 7.30 -0.50
C ALA A 296 7.80 7.67 -1.42
N SER A 297 8.07 8.01 -2.67
CA SER A 297 7.03 8.36 -3.65
C SER A 297 6.13 7.18 -3.98
N SER A 298 6.70 6.00 -4.18
CA SER A 298 5.94 4.76 -4.43
C SER A 298 5.04 4.38 -3.27
N THR A 299 5.51 4.57 -2.04
CA THR A 299 4.71 4.32 -0.83
C THR A 299 3.50 5.25 -0.76
N GLY A 300 3.65 6.52 -1.12
CA GLY A 300 2.56 7.47 -1.22
C GLY A 300 1.49 7.11 -2.25
N GLY A 301 1.82 6.32 -3.26
CA GLY A 301 0.85 5.83 -4.24
C GLY A 301 -0.32 5.07 -3.61
N GLN A 302 -0.10 4.40 -2.48
CA GLN A 302 -1.15 3.66 -1.78
C GLN A 302 -2.23 4.55 -1.13
N ILE A 303 -1.92 5.83 -0.89
CA ILE A 303 -2.90 6.81 -0.37
C ILE A 303 -3.46 7.72 -1.46
N MET A 304 -2.95 7.61 -2.68
CA MET A 304 -3.37 8.47 -3.79
C MET A 304 -4.63 7.93 -4.49
N PRO A 305 -5.77 8.66 -4.45
CA PRO A 305 -6.94 8.29 -5.23
C PRO A 305 -6.65 8.27 -6.75
N PRO A 306 -7.39 7.52 -7.57
CA PRO A 306 -8.70 6.92 -7.29
C PRO A 306 -8.70 5.48 -6.79
N ILE A 307 -7.63 4.67 -6.96
CA ILE A 307 -7.69 3.26 -6.56
C ILE A 307 -7.13 3.07 -5.16
N MET A 308 -6.04 3.78 -4.83
CA MET A 308 -5.35 3.65 -3.55
C MET A 308 -4.80 2.21 -3.33
N GLY A 309 -4.35 1.88 -2.15
CA GLY A 309 -4.04 0.49 -1.80
C GLY A 309 -5.31 -0.30 -1.45
N ALA A 310 -5.22 -1.63 -1.52
CA ALA A 310 -6.33 -2.54 -1.20
C ALA A 310 -6.94 -2.30 0.20
N ALA A 311 -6.18 -1.76 1.13
CA ALA A 311 -6.63 -1.40 2.48
C ALA A 311 -7.71 -0.30 2.49
N ALA A 312 -7.75 0.59 1.51
CA ALA A 312 -8.76 1.64 1.45
C ALA A 312 -10.19 1.10 1.20
N PHE A 313 -10.31 -0.01 0.47
CA PHE A 313 -11.60 -0.70 0.30
C PHE A 313 -12.09 -1.32 1.61
N LEU A 314 -11.15 -1.90 2.37
CA LEU A 314 -11.46 -2.41 3.71
C LEU A 314 -11.84 -1.28 4.66
N MET A 315 -11.19 -0.12 4.54
CA MET A 315 -11.54 1.06 5.33
C MET A 315 -12.98 1.49 5.09
N ALA A 316 -13.42 1.55 3.84
CA ALA A 316 -14.79 1.91 3.51
C ALA A 316 -15.81 0.96 4.17
N GLU A 317 -15.54 -0.35 4.13
CA GLU A 317 -16.38 -1.37 4.75
C GLU A 317 -16.38 -1.28 6.29
N MET A 318 -15.20 -1.14 6.92
CA MET A 318 -15.06 -1.08 8.39
C MET A 318 -15.62 0.23 8.98
N VAL A 319 -15.49 1.32 8.24
CA VAL A 319 -16.08 2.61 8.62
C VAL A 319 -17.58 2.63 8.34
N GLY A 320 -18.05 1.88 7.35
CA GLY A 320 -19.46 1.81 6.95
C GLY A 320 -19.87 2.98 6.05
N VAL A 321 -18.96 3.42 5.16
CA VAL A 321 -19.21 4.49 4.18
C VAL A 321 -18.90 4.00 2.76
N GLN A 322 -19.37 4.73 1.77
CA GLN A 322 -19.02 4.41 0.38
C GLN A 322 -17.54 4.70 0.10
N TYR A 323 -16.91 3.88 -0.72
CA TYR A 323 -15.50 4.06 -1.10
C TYR A 323 -15.22 5.45 -1.71
N GLY A 324 -16.14 5.95 -2.53
CA GLY A 324 -16.01 7.29 -3.13
C GLY A 324 -15.85 8.39 -2.08
N GLU A 325 -16.48 8.24 -0.92
CA GLU A 325 -16.33 9.17 0.20
C GLU A 325 -14.92 9.10 0.79
N ILE A 326 -14.37 7.89 1.01
CA ILE A 326 -12.98 7.73 1.46
C ILE A 326 -12.00 8.33 0.44
N ALA A 327 -12.19 8.02 -0.85
CA ALA A 327 -11.33 8.51 -1.92
C ALA A 327 -11.34 10.06 -1.99
N MET A 328 -12.50 10.68 -1.93
CA MET A 328 -12.60 12.15 -1.92
C MET A 328 -11.89 12.79 -0.73
N ARG A 329 -12.06 12.20 0.46
CA ARG A 329 -11.42 12.70 1.70
C ARG A 329 -9.91 12.49 1.72
N ALA A 330 -9.39 11.49 0.97
CA ALA A 330 -7.96 11.21 0.85
C ALA A 330 -7.20 12.17 -0.09
N ILE A 331 -7.89 12.93 -0.96
CA ILE A 331 -7.25 13.76 -1.99
C ILE A 331 -6.25 14.76 -1.38
N PHE A 332 -6.68 15.60 -0.46
CA PHE A 332 -5.78 16.63 0.10
C PHE A 332 -4.65 16.06 0.95
N PRO A 333 -4.89 15.11 1.87
CA PRO A 333 -3.79 14.45 2.56
C PRO A 333 -2.75 13.83 1.60
N ALA A 334 -3.19 13.17 0.53
CA ALA A 334 -2.29 12.60 -0.46
C ALA A 334 -1.50 13.68 -1.23
N LEU A 335 -2.18 14.74 -1.69
CA LEU A 335 -1.51 15.87 -2.37
C LEU A 335 -0.47 16.55 -1.47
N LEU A 336 -0.79 16.75 -0.19
CA LEU A 336 0.16 17.31 0.77
C LEU A 336 1.37 16.39 0.97
N TYR A 337 1.15 15.09 1.03
CA TYR A 337 2.25 14.11 1.12
C TYR A 337 3.22 14.25 -0.05
N PHE A 338 2.72 14.19 -1.29
CA PHE A 338 3.56 14.31 -2.48
C PHE A 338 4.19 15.70 -2.61
N THR A 339 3.49 16.75 -2.18
CA THR A 339 4.04 18.10 -2.15
C THR A 339 5.19 18.22 -1.15
N GLY A 340 5.11 17.56 0.01
CA GLY A 340 6.19 17.49 0.98
C GLY A 340 7.46 16.86 0.39
N ILE A 341 7.34 15.71 -0.28
CA ILE A 341 8.47 15.07 -0.97
C ILE A 341 8.99 15.96 -2.09
N PHE A 342 8.11 16.55 -2.89
CA PHE A 342 8.48 17.43 -4.00
C PHE A 342 9.26 18.67 -3.55
N ILE A 343 8.87 19.27 -2.42
CA ILE A 343 9.60 20.38 -1.79
C ILE A 343 10.98 19.93 -1.35
N THR A 344 11.09 18.81 -0.64
CA THR A 344 12.35 18.25 -0.14
C THR A 344 13.31 17.97 -1.27
N VAL A 345 12.85 17.30 -2.32
CA VAL A 345 13.63 17.01 -3.54
C VAL A 345 14.09 18.29 -4.25
N HIS A 346 13.23 19.32 -4.27
CA HIS A 346 13.58 20.61 -4.88
C HIS A 346 14.66 21.34 -4.09
N LEU A 347 14.59 21.33 -2.76
CA LEU A 347 15.57 21.95 -1.89
C LEU A 347 16.93 21.25 -1.99
N GLU A 348 16.91 19.91 -2.00
CA GLU A 348 18.13 19.11 -2.19
C GLU A 348 18.77 19.37 -3.55
N ALA A 349 17.99 19.41 -4.63
CA ALA A 349 18.49 19.74 -5.96
C ALA A 349 19.14 21.12 -6.02
N LYS A 350 18.54 22.12 -5.33
CA LYS A 350 19.14 23.46 -5.21
C LYS A 350 20.42 23.46 -4.40
N ARG A 351 20.45 22.70 -3.31
CA ARG A 351 21.63 22.56 -2.45
C ARG A 351 22.82 21.99 -3.23
N LEU A 352 22.55 20.99 -4.08
CA LEU A 352 23.55 20.31 -4.90
C LEU A 352 23.84 21.04 -6.25
N GLY A 353 23.09 22.10 -6.60
CA GLY A 353 23.24 22.82 -7.86
C GLY A 353 22.82 22.03 -9.09
N LEU A 354 21.95 21.03 -8.95
CA LEU A 354 21.53 20.13 -10.02
C LEU A 354 20.60 20.84 -11.00
N LYS A 355 20.82 20.59 -12.29
CA LYS A 355 20.01 21.11 -13.39
C LYS A 355 18.92 20.10 -13.79
N GLY A 356 17.92 20.54 -14.55
CA GLY A 356 16.95 19.67 -15.19
C GLY A 356 17.50 19.04 -16.48
N ILE A 357 16.71 18.16 -17.07
CA ILE A 357 16.98 17.57 -18.38
C ILE A 357 16.80 18.65 -19.46
N PRO A 358 17.65 18.71 -20.50
CA PRO A 358 17.48 19.61 -21.62
C PRO A 358 16.09 19.47 -22.27
N LYS A 359 15.46 20.60 -22.61
CA LYS A 359 14.08 20.59 -23.16
C LYS A 359 13.95 19.82 -24.47
N ASP A 360 15.04 19.72 -25.21
CA ASP A 360 15.09 19.03 -26.51
C ASP A 360 15.01 17.50 -26.36
N GLU A 361 15.41 16.98 -25.21
CA GLU A 361 15.34 15.55 -24.87
C GLU A 361 14.01 15.15 -24.24
N LEU A 362 13.13 16.11 -23.94
CA LEU A 362 11.87 15.85 -23.24
C LEU A 362 10.68 15.70 -24.19
N PRO A 363 9.76 14.77 -23.91
CA PRO A 363 8.53 14.66 -24.68
C PRO A 363 7.68 15.93 -24.53
N LYS A 364 7.12 16.41 -25.64
CA LYS A 364 6.19 17.55 -25.63
C LYS A 364 4.81 17.12 -25.12
N PHE A 365 4.27 17.83 -24.15
CA PHE A 365 2.98 17.49 -23.50
C PHE A 365 1.82 17.34 -24.50
N GLY A 366 1.61 18.32 -25.39
CA GLY A 366 0.48 18.32 -26.32
C GLY A 366 0.44 17.08 -27.24
N PRO A 367 1.50 16.81 -28.02
CA PRO A 367 1.58 15.61 -28.88
C PRO A 367 1.48 14.30 -28.08
N LEU A 368 2.09 14.22 -26.91
CA LEU A 368 2.03 13.05 -26.05
C LEU A 368 0.59 12.77 -25.59
N PHE A 369 -0.08 13.82 -25.10
CA PHE A 369 -1.44 13.69 -24.58
C PHE A 369 -2.46 13.36 -25.69
N VAL A 370 -2.33 13.96 -26.86
CA VAL A 370 -3.19 13.63 -28.01
C VAL A 370 -2.99 12.18 -28.46
N ARG A 371 -1.75 11.70 -28.44
CA ARG A 371 -1.40 10.35 -28.92
C ARG A 371 -1.75 9.24 -27.91
N GLN A 372 -1.57 9.48 -26.62
CA GLN A 372 -1.66 8.44 -25.57
C GLN A 372 -2.65 8.77 -24.44
N GLY A 373 -3.22 9.97 -24.40
CA GLY A 373 -4.16 10.39 -23.34
C GLY A 373 -5.43 9.53 -23.24
N TYR A 374 -5.80 8.82 -24.31
CA TYR A 374 -6.91 7.86 -24.30
C TYR A 374 -6.68 6.70 -23.32
N LEU A 375 -5.44 6.42 -22.89
CA LEU A 375 -5.13 5.43 -21.86
C LEU A 375 -5.69 5.82 -20.48
N LEU A 376 -6.05 7.08 -20.27
CA LEU A 376 -6.72 7.54 -19.04
C LEU A 376 -8.22 7.20 -19.01
N ILE A 377 -8.86 6.87 -20.14
CA ILE A 377 -10.31 6.62 -20.22
C ILE A 377 -10.80 5.60 -19.19
N PRO A 378 -10.14 4.43 -18.99
CA PRO A 378 -10.57 3.47 -17.98
C PRO A 378 -10.56 4.02 -16.55
N LEU A 379 -9.55 4.82 -16.22
CA LEU A 379 -9.41 5.48 -14.91
C LEU A 379 -10.50 6.54 -14.71
N VAL A 380 -10.71 7.40 -15.69
CA VAL A 380 -11.75 8.45 -15.64
C VAL A 380 -13.13 7.81 -15.53
N ALA A 381 -13.40 6.75 -16.31
CA ALA A 381 -14.64 6.01 -16.26
C ALA A 381 -14.87 5.36 -14.88
N LEU A 382 -13.80 4.78 -14.28
CA LEU A 382 -13.86 4.22 -12.94
C LEU A 382 -14.30 5.27 -11.92
N VAL A 383 -13.61 6.44 -11.92
CA VAL A 383 -13.93 7.54 -11.01
C VAL A 383 -15.36 8.03 -11.21
N ALA A 384 -15.77 8.25 -12.44
CA ALA A 384 -17.11 8.70 -12.76
C ALA A 384 -18.18 7.72 -12.26
N MET A 385 -18.00 6.41 -12.48
CA MET A 385 -18.94 5.39 -12.03
C MET A 385 -19.03 5.33 -10.50
N VAL A 386 -17.90 5.40 -9.81
CA VAL A 386 -17.87 5.42 -8.33
C VAL A 386 -18.59 6.66 -7.80
N MET A 387 -18.36 7.83 -8.40
CA MET A 387 -19.03 9.07 -8.01
C MET A 387 -20.53 9.08 -8.34
N MET A 388 -20.95 8.37 -9.37
CA MET A 388 -22.37 8.16 -9.71
C MET A 388 -23.07 7.14 -8.77
N GLY A 389 -22.35 6.52 -7.81
CA GLY A 389 -22.92 5.56 -6.85
C GLY A 389 -23.03 4.13 -7.39
N TYR A 390 -22.34 3.78 -8.48
CA TYR A 390 -22.25 2.38 -8.92
C TYR A 390 -21.49 1.53 -7.89
N THR A 391 -21.85 0.24 -7.81
CA THR A 391 -21.11 -0.67 -6.94
C THR A 391 -19.66 -0.83 -7.40
N MET A 392 -18.75 -0.98 -6.44
CA MET A 392 -17.31 -1.10 -6.71
C MET A 392 -17.01 -2.24 -7.68
N SER A 393 -17.67 -3.39 -7.53
CA SER A 393 -17.50 -4.54 -8.44
C SER A 393 -17.89 -4.20 -9.88
N ARG A 394 -19.02 -3.54 -10.09
CA ARG A 394 -19.47 -3.13 -11.44
C ARG A 394 -18.50 -2.10 -12.04
N ALA A 395 -18.08 -1.11 -11.27
CA ALA A 395 -17.14 -0.11 -11.71
C ALA A 395 -15.80 -0.73 -12.14
N ALA A 396 -15.23 -1.63 -11.34
CA ALA A 396 -13.99 -2.33 -11.66
C ALA A 396 -14.09 -3.19 -12.93
N ILE A 397 -15.19 -3.93 -13.10
CA ILE A 397 -15.38 -4.79 -14.28
C ILE A 397 -15.54 -3.97 -15.55
N ILE A 398 -16.35 -2.91 -15.52
CA ILE A 398 -16.54 -2.03 -16.69
C ILE A 398 -15.22 -1.31 -17.01
N ALA A 399 -14.49 -0.84 -16.02
CA ALA A 399 -13.18 -0.22 -16.22
C ALA A 399 -12.16 -1.21 -16.83
N THR A 400 -12.19 -2.49 -16.42
CA THR A 400 -11.36 -3.55 -17.01
C THR A 400 -11.72 -3.78 -18.48
N ALA A 401 -13.01 -3.85 -18.80
CA ALA A 401 -13.46 -3.97 -20.19
C ALA A 401 -13.02 -2.77 -21.04
N LEU A 402 -13.13 -1.55 -20.48
CA LEU A 402 -12.64 -0.35 -21.17
C LEU A 402 -11.12 -0.37 -21.34
N ALA A 403 -10.33 -0.86 -20.37
CA ALA A 403 -8.89 -1.00 -20.52
C ALA A 403 -8.52 -1.93 -21.68
N ILE A 404 -9.24 -3.04 -21.82
CA ILE A 404 -9.07 -3.96 -22.97
C ILE A 404 -9.40 -3.25 -24.29
N LEU A 405 -10.53 -2.54 -24.38
CA LEU A 405 -10.93 -1.83 -25.59
C LEU A 405 -9.94 -0.73 -25.98
N VAL A 406 -9.51 0.05 -25.00
CA VAL A 406 -8.56 1.15 -25.17
C VAL A 406 -7.18 0.66 -25.62
N SER A 407 -6.78 -0.55 -25.29
CA SER A 407 -5.50 -1.14 -25.72
C SER A 407 -5.47 -1.51 -27.19
N MET A 408 -6.62 -1.68 -27.86
CA MET A 408 -6.73 -2.24 -29.21
C MET A 408 -6.11 -1.37 -30.34
N PRO A 409 -6.17 -0.03 -30.30
CA PRO A 409 -5.60 0.82 -31.34
C PRO A 409 -4.07 0.71 -31.48
N ASN A 410 -3.35 0.56 -30.36
CA ASN A 410 -1.90 0.50 -30.36
C ASN A 410 -1.40 -0.92 -30.63
N LYS A 411 -0.65 -1.11 -31.72
CA LYS A 411 -0.11 -2.43 -32.12
C LYS A 411 0.85 -3.02 -31.07
N GLU A 412 1.59 -2.19 -30.35
CA GLU A 412 2.58 -2.62 -29.36
C GLU A 412 1.92 -3.08 -28.05
N THR A 413 0.82 -2.46 -27.65
CA THR A 413 0.12 -2.75 -26.40
C THR A 413 -1.22 -3.46 -26.58
N ARG A 414 -1.60 -3.75 -27.83
CA ARG A 414 -2.84 -4.46 -28.16
C ARG A 414 -3.01 -5.72 -27.33
N MET A 415 -4.19 -5.88 -26.76
CA MET A 415 -4.56 -7.05 -25.96
C MET A 415 -4.77 -8.27 -26.87
N ASN A 416 -3.67 -8.92 -27.22
CA ASN A 416 -3.71 -10.22 -27.92
C ASN A 416 -4.00 -11.35 -26.90
N PRO A 417 -4.37 -12.57 -27.32
CA PRO A 417 -4.69 -13.68 -26.42
C PRO A 417 -3.59 -13.97 -25.39
N THR A 418 -2.33 -13.84 -25.77
CA THR A 418 -1.20 -14.07 -24.87
C THR A 418 -1.12 -13.01 -23.78
N ARG A 419 -1.26 -11.71 -24.13
CA ARG A 419 -1.28 -10.61 -23.15
C ARG A 419 -2.50 -10.67 -22.26
N PHE A 420 -3.65 -11.05 -22.80
CA PHE A 420 -4.87 -11.24 -22.03
C PHE A 420 -4.69 -12.32 -20.96
N ILE A 421 -4.12 -13.48 -21.32
CA ILE A 421 -3.83 -14.54 -20.36
C ILE A 421 -2.75 -14.09 -19.34
N ASN A 422 -1.73 -13.33 -19.77
CA ASN A 422 -0.73 -12.80 -18.86
C ASN A 422 -1.32 -11.81 -17.85
N ALA A 423 -2.25 -10.95 -18.28
CA ALA A 423 -2.93 -10.04 -17.35
C ALA A 423 -3.80 -10.79 -16.34
N LEU A 424 -4.51 -11.85 -16.78
CA LEU A 424 -5.25 -12.74 -15.89
C LEU A 424 -4.32 -13.47 -14.91
N GLU A 425 -3.18 -13.99 -15.38
CA GLU A 425 -2.16 -14.63 -14.56
C GLU A 425 -1.64 -13.66 -13.49
N ALA A 426 -1.25 -12.46 -13.88
CA ALA A 426 -0.73 -11.44 -12.97
C ALA A 426 -1.78 -11.04 -11.92
N GLY A 427 -3.01 -10.79 -12.33
CA GLY A 427 -4.12 -10.49 -11.42
C GLY A 427 -4.38 -11.62 -10.43
N GLY A 428 -4.43 -12.86 -10.90
CA GLY A 428 -4.60 -14.03 -10.03
C GLY A 428 -3.44 -14.19 -9.04
N LYS A 429 -2.20 -14.07 -9.50
CA LYS A 429 -1.02 -14.18 -8.65
C LYS A 429 -0.97 -13.10 -7.57
N ASN A 430 -1.20 -11.83 -7.94
CA ASN A 430 -1.15 -10.71 -7.01
C ASN A 430 -2.29 -10.76 -5.96
N THR A 431 -3.39 -11.42 -6.27
CA THR A 431 -4.49 -11.63 -5.33
C THR A 431 -4.14 -12.60 -4.20
N LEU A 432 -3.23 -13.58 -4.44
CA LEU A 432 -2.93 -14.64 -3.47
C LEU A 432 -2.37 -14.09 -2.16
N SER A 433 -1.39 -13.19 -2.22
CA SER A 433 -0.77 -12.63 -1.02
C SER A 433 -1.76 -11.84 -0.19
N VAL A 434 -2.56 -11.01 -0.83
CA VAL A 434 -3.60 -10.22 -0.17
C VAL A 434 -4.68 -11.13 0.45
N ALA A 435 -5.11 -12.17 -0.26
CA ALA A 435 -6.11 -13.10 0.24
C ALA A 435 -5.63 -13.86 1.48
N VAL A 436 -4.41 -14.39 1.44
CA VAL A 436 -3.82 -15.11 2.58
C VAL A 436 -3.65 -14.17 3.79
N ALA A 437 -3.17 -12.96 3.56
CA ALA A 437 -3.03 -11.93 4.59
C ALA A 437 -4.39 -11.56 5.21
N CYS A 438 -5.43 -11.37 4.39
CA CYS A 438 -6.80 -11.10 4.84
C CYS A 438 -7.38 -12.25 5.67
N GLY A 439 -7.10 -13.51 5.31
CA GLY A 439 -7.55 -14.67 6.07
C GLY A 439 -6.99 -14.70 7.49
N VAL A 440 -5.67 -14.47 7.63
CA VAL A 440 -5.02 -14.42 8.95
C VAL A 440 -5.43 -13.17 9.74
N ALA A 441 -5.55 -12.02 9.10
CA ALA A 441 -6.04 -10.81 9.74
C ALA A 441 -7.50 -10.98 10.22
N GLY A 442 -8.32 -11.76 9.51
CA GLY A 442 -9.66 -12.16 9.96
C GLY A 442 -9.62 -12.97 11.25
N ILE A 443 -8.63 -13.86 11.45
CA ILE A 443 -8.44 -14.55 12.73
C ILE A 443 -8.18 -13.56 13.86
N ILE A 444 -7.29 -12.58 13.67
CA ILE A 444 -6.95 -11.55 14.66
C ILE A 444 -8.21 -10.74 15.04
N ALA A 445 -8.94 -10.25 14.03
CA ALA A 445 -10.17 -9.50 14.23
C ALA A 445 -11.22 -10.33 14.98
N GLY A 446 -11.33 -11.62 14.64
CA GLY A 446 -12.24 -12.55 15.31
C GLY A 446 -11.91 -12.75 16.78
N VAL A 447 -10.64 -12.89 17.12
CA VAL A 447 -10.20 -12.99 18.52
C VAL A 447 -10.50 -11.70 19.28
N VAL A 448 -10.18 -10.53 18.72
CA VAL A 448 -10.48 -9.24 19.35
C VAL A 448 -11.98 -9.12 19.68
N THR A 449 -12.83 -9.50 18.72
CA THR A 449 -14.29 -9.44 18.88
C THR A 449 -14.79 -10.44 19.91
N MET A 450 -14.35 -11.71 19.86
CA MET A 450 -14.87 -12.75 20.75
C MET A 450 -14.38 -12.62 22.20
N THR A 451 -13.22 -12.00 22.42
CA THR A 451 -12.63 -11.84 23.76
C THR A 451 -12.92 -10.49 24.40
N GLY A 452 -13.44 -9.52 23.64
CA GLY A 452 -13.63 -8.15 24.12
C GLY A 452 -12.30 -7.38 24.33
N LEU A 453 -11.19 -7.91 23.79
CA LEU A 453 -9.85 -7.32 23.96
C LEU A 453 -9.78 -5.84 23.52
N GLY A 454 -10.60 -5.44 22.55
CA GLY A 454 -10.70 -4.07 22.09
C GLY A 454 -11.03 -3.09 23.24
N GLN A 455 -11.98 -3.45 24.12
CA GLN A 455 -12.34 -2.61 25.25
C GLN A 455 -11.22 -2.53 26.30
N LEU A 456 -10.49 -3.61 26.51
CA LEU A 456 -9.37 -3.66 27.43
C LEU A 456 -8.21 -2.77 26.93
N LEU A 457 -7.93 -2.81 25.64
CA LEU A 457 -6.93 -1.94 25.01
C LEU A 457 -7.32 -0.46 25.10
N ILE A 458 -8.59 -0.13 24.88
CA ILE A 458 -9.12 1.22 25.04
C ILE A 458 -8.86 1.69 26.47
N SER A 459 -9.28 0.92 27.49
CA SER A 459 -9.11 1.27 28.89
C SER A 459 -7.63 1.43 29.29
N ALA A 460 -6.75 0.56 28.78
CA ALA A 460 -5.32 0.63 29.06
C ALA A 460 -4.68 1.90 28.50
N ILE A 461 -4.95 2.23 27.22
CA ILE A 461 -4.36 3.41 26.59
C ILE A 461 -4.95 4.71 27.14
N VAL A 462 -6.27 4.76 27.38
CA VAL A 462 -6.91 5.91 28.04
C VAL A 462 -6.34 6.10 29.46
N GLY A 463 -6.10 5.00 30.19
CA GLY A 463 -5.49 5.06 31.52
C GLY A 463 -4.08 5.66 31.51
N VAL A 464 -3.28 5.40 30.47
CA VAL A 464 -1.92 5.97 30.30
C VAL A 464 -1.95 7.38 29.73
N ALA A 465 -2.79 7.61 28.71
CA ALA A 465 -2.86 8.90 28.03
C ALA A 465 -3.61 9.97 28.83
N GLY A 466 -4.53 9.55 29.71
CA GLY A 466 -5.50 10.47 30.33
C GLY A 466 -6.30 11.19 29.27
N ASP A 467 -6.55 12.47 29.48
CA ASP A 467 -7.27 13.32 28.50
C ASP A 467 -6.36 13.89 27.38
N ARG A 468 -5.10 13.43 27.31
CA ARG A 468 -4.11 13.95 26.35
C ARG A 468 -4.16 13.21 25.02
N VAL A 469 -4.97 13.68 24.10
CA VAL A 469 -5.14 13.11 22.73
C VAL A 469 -3.79 12.90 22.02
N ILE A 470 -2.83 13.85 22.15
CA ILE A 470 -1.51 13.75 21.51
C ILE A 470 -0.74 12.50 21.97
N VAL A 471 -0.85 12.13 23.27
CA VAL A 471 -0.18 10.95 23.82
C VAL A 471 -0.80 9.67 23.25
N ALA A 472 -2.13 9.61 23.16
CA ALA A 472 -2.84 8.48 22.57
C ALA A 472 -2.49 8.32 21.09
N LEU A 473 -2.45 9.40 20.32
CA LEU A 473 -2.04 9.40 18.92
C LEU A 473 -0.58 8.91 18.77
N PHE A 474 0.32 9.39 19.61
CA PHE A 474 1.73 8.98 19.58
C PHE A 474 1.92 7.50 19.90
N LEU A 475 1.25 6.99 20.93
CA LEU A 475 1.29 5.56 21.27
C LEU A 475 0.66 4.70 20.18
N THR A 476 -0.44 5.17 19.58
CA THR A 476 -1.07 4.49 18.43
C THR A 476 -0.13 4.47 17.23
N MET A 477 0.53 5.57 16.89
CA MET A 477 1.53 5.64 15.84
C MET A 477 2.63 4.59 16.04
N LEU A 478 3.25 4.56 17.23
CA LEU A 478 4.31 3.59 17.54
C LEU A 478 3.80 2.15 17.41
N THR A 479 2.61 1.87 17.93
CA THR A 479 1.97 0.55 17.81
C THR A 479 1.75 0.18 16.32
N CYS A 480 1.24 1.11 15.52
CA CYS A 480 1.02 0.90 14.09
C CYS A 480 2.33 0.61 13.35
N ILE A 481 3.39 1.36 13.60
CA ILE A 481 4.69 1.12 12.97
C ILE A 481 5.25 -0.25 13.38
N VAL A 482 5.22 -0.59 14.66
CA VAL A 482 5.76 -1.86 15.18
C VAL A 482 4.97 -3.06 14.62
N LEU A 483 3.64 -3.02 14.67
CA LEU A 483 2.80 -4.10 14.14
C LEU A 483 2.85 -4.18 12.61
N GLY A 484 3.15 -3.07 11.94
CA GLY A 484 3.27 -2.99 10.48
C GLY A 484 4.57 -3.54 9.91
N MET A 485 5.58 -3.79 10.74
CA MET A 485 6.88 -4.27 10.28
C MET A 485 6.77 -5.63 9.60
N GLY A 486 7.00 -5.67 8.27
CA GLY A 486 7.00 -6.92 7.48
C GLY A 486 5.63 -7.57 7.31
N VAL A 487 4.57 -6.80 7.45
CA VAL A 487 3.19 -7.22 7.19
C VAL A 487 2.68 -6.44 5.98
N PRO A 488 2.04 -7.10 4.99
CA PRO A 488 1.43 -6.39 3.85
C PRO A 488 0.43 -5.33 4.34
N THR A 489 0.41 -4.17 3.68
CA THR A 489 -0.40 -3.00 4.08
C THR A 489 -1.86 -3.32 4.32
N THR A 490 -2.45 -4.22 3.54
CA THR A 490 -3.85 -4.64 3.69
C THR A 490 -4.10 -5.33 5.03
N ALA A 491 -3.27 -6.31 5.38
CA ALA A 491 -3.39 -7.04 6.65
C ALA A 491 -3.03 -6.14 7.84
N ASN A 492 -1.99 -5.32 7.69
CA ASN A 492 -1.61 -4.33 8.67
C ASN A 492 -2.78 -3.40 8.99
N TYR A 493 -3.43 -2.85 7.97
CA TYR A 493 -4.60 -2.00 8.17
C TYR A 493 -5.72 -2.72 8.96
N ILE A 494 -6.05 -3.97 8.63
CA ILE A 494 -7.11 -4.72 9.34
C ILE A 494 -6.79 -4.84 10.82
N ILE A 495 -5.54 -5.22 11.14
CA ILE A 495 -5.08 -5.35 12.53
C ILE A 495 -5.24 -4.01 13.26
N MET A 496 -4.76 -2.92 12.67
CA MET A 496 -4.82 -1.59 13.25
C MET A 496 -6.25 -1.07 13.39
N ALA A 497 -7.08 -1.28 12.37
CA ALA A 497 -8.47 -0.84 12.38
C ALA A 497 -9.32 -1.58 13.41
N THR A 498 -8.95 -2.82 13.74
CA THR A 498 -9.65 -3.60 14.77
C THR A 498 -9.11 -3.38 16.19
N THR A 499 -7.83 -3.04 16.34
CA THR A 499 -7.17 -2.88 17.64
C THR A 499 -6.96 -1.42 18.04
N CYS A 500 -6.43 -0.60 17.12
CA CYS A 500 -5.97 0.76 17.42
C CYS A 500 -7.01 1.84 17.07
N ALA A 501 -7.72 1.73 15.94
CA ALA A 501 -8.70 2.74 15.56
C ALA A 501 -9.83 2.91 16.59
N PRO A 502 -10.38 1.83 17.20
CA PRO A 502 -11.39 1.98 18.27
C PRO A 502 -10.91 2.78 19.48
N ILE A 503 -9.62 2.76 19.79
CA ILE A 503 -9.02 3.53 20.88
C ILE A 503 -9.14 5.02 20.59
N LEU A 504 -8.82 5.42 19.37
CA LEU A 504 -8.90 6.81 18.94
C LEU A 504 -10.33 7.31 18.85
N VAL A 505 -11.24 6.44 18.36
CA VAL A 505 -12.68 6.79 18.21
C VAL A 505 -13.39 6.81 19.56
N ASN A 506 -13.37 5.69 20.28
CA ASN A 506 -14.17 5.50 21.49
C ASN A 506 -13.46 6.01 22.74
N GLY A 507 -12.11 6.00 22.75
CA GLY A 507 -11.30 6.46 23.87
C GLY A 507 -11.03 7.97 23.85
N MET A 508 -10.79 8.53 22.65
CA MET A 508 -10.36 9.94 22.50
C MET A 508 -11.34 10.81 21.74
N GLY A 509 -12.47 10.28 21.26
CA GLY A 509 -13.50 11.04 20.55
C GLY A 509 -13.09 11.52 19.17
N ILE A 510 -12.04 10.94 18.56
CA ILE A 510 -11.60 11.30 17.20
C ILE A 510 -12.62 10.81 16.17
N ASN A 511 -12.89 11.60 15.15
CA ASN A 511 -13.76 11.19 14.06
C ASN A 511 -13.36 9.84 13.47
N LYS A 512 -14.36 8.98 13.21
CA LYS A 512 -14.15 7.59 12.76
C LYS A 512 -13.32 7.48 11.49
N ILE A 513 -13.54 8.35 10.50
CA ILE A 513 -12.77 8.38 9.25
C ILE A 513 -11.34 8.85 9.54
N ALA A 514 -11.17 9.92 10.31
CA ALA A 514 -9.86 10.43 10.67
C ALA A 514 -9.03 9.39 11.43
N ALA A 515 -9.61 8.68 12.40
CA ALA A 515 -8.95 7.61 13.14
C ALA A 515 -8.51 6.44 12.23
N ASN A 516 -9.36 6.01 11.29
CA ASN A 516 -9.04 4.96 10.34
C ASN A 516 -8.00 5.40 9.30
N MET A 517 -8.07 6.64 8.82
CA MET A 517 -7.03 7.23 7.98
C MET A 517 -5.69 7.34 8.72
N PHE A 518 -5.72 7.70 10.02
CA PHE A 518 -4.51 7.78 10.86
C PHE A 518 -3.79 6.44 10.93
N VAL A 519 -4.49 5.37 11.29
CA VAL A 519 -3.87 4.04 11.37
C VAL A 519 -3.43 3.53 9.99
N PHE A 520 -4.16 3.88 8.93
CA PHE A 520 -3.79 3.53 7.56
C PHE A 520 -2.47 4.18 7.13
N TYR A 521 -2.28 5.48 7.39
CA TYR A 521 -1.04 6.19 7.08
C TYR A 521 0.16 5.56 7.79
N PHE A 522 0.07 5.27 9.08
CA PHE A 522 1.16 4.64 9.83
C PHE A 522 1.38 3.18 9.45
N GLY A 523 0.34 2.52 8.95
CA GLY A 523 0.45 1.20 8.33
C GLY A 523 1.31 1.21 7.07
N ILE A 524 1.15 2.22 6.21
CA ILE A 524 1.89 2.35 4.94
C ILE A 524 3.34 2.78 5.18
N VAL A 525 3.57 3.70 6.11
CA VAL A 525 4.91 4.23 6.42
C VAL A 525 5.85 3.14 6.91
N ALA A 526 5.35 2.04 7.45
CA ALA A 526 6.15 0.87 7.82
C ALA A 526 6.98 0.31 6.64
N ASP A 527 6.51 0.46 5.39
CA ASP A 527 7.20 0.00 4.17
C ASP A 527 8.48 0.80 3.85
N ILE A 528 8.68 1.96 4.46
CA ILE A 528 9.86 2.81 4.28
C ILE A 528 10.61 3.07 5.58
N THR A 529 10.09 2.59 6.71
CA THR A 529 10.69 2.83 8.03
C THR A 529 11.56 1.64 8.47
N PRO A 530 12.84 1.86 8.87
CA PRO A 530 13.65 0.79 9.42
C PRO A 530 12.99 0.14 10.65
N PRO A 531 13.24 -1.16 10.91
CA PRO A 531 14.24 -2.03 10.28
C PRO A 531 13.76 -2.83 9.07
N VAL A 532 12.48 -2.77 8.66
CA VAL A 532 11.97 -3.65 7.60
C VAL A 532 11.94 -2.96 6.24
N ALA A 533 11.42 -1.76 6.11
CA ALA A 533 11.53 -0.83 4.97
C ALA A 533 11.59 -1.45 3.55
N LEU A 534 10.67 -2.37 3.21
CA LEU A 534 10.75 -3.18 1.98
C LEU A 534 10.87 -2.36 0.68
N ALA A 535 10.11 -1.25 0.57
CA ALA A 535 10.17 -0.37 -0.59
C ALA A 535 11.55 0.31 -0.71
N ALA A 536 12.12 0.74 0.42
CA ALA A 536 13.46 1.34 0.43
C ALA A 536 14.55 0.32 0.07
N TYR A 537 14.38 -0.93 0.46
CA TYR A 537 15.32 -2.00 0.09
C TYR A 537 15.24 -2.32 -1.41
N ALA A 538 14.04 -2.30 -1.99
CA ALA A 538 13.89 -2.43 -3.44
C ALA A 538 14.59 -1.28 -4.19
N GLY A 539 14.36 -0.02 -3.76
CA GLY A 539 15.04 1.15 -4.31
C GLY A 539 16.56 1.09 -4.16
N SER A 540 17.05 0.63 -3.01
CA SER A 540 18.50 0.47 -2.76
C SER A 540 19.14 -0.59 -3.68
N ALA A 541 18.39 -1.65 -4.01
CA ALA A 541 18.84 -2.70 -4.92
C ALA A 541 19.09 -2.13 -6.32
N ILE A 542 18.13 -1.36 -6.84
CA ILE A 542 18.23 -0.71 -8.16
C ILE A 542 19.38 0.32 -8.14
N ALA A 543 19.49 1.09 -7.06
CA ALA A 543 20.51 2.12 -6.91
C ALA A 543 21.91 1.56 -6.65
N LYS A 544 22.08 0.29 -6.31
CA LYS A 544 23.30 -0.33 -5.75
C LYS A 544 23.83 0.47 -4.56
N SER A 545 22.96 0.78 -3.62
CA SER A 545 23.23 1.61 -2.46
C SER A 545 23.01 0.87 -1.14
N ASN A 546 23.39 1.49 -0.02
CA ASN A 546 23.20 0.88 1.28
C ASN A 546 21.71 0.85 1.69
N PRO A 547 21.10 -0.34 1.91
CA PRO A 547 19.67 -0.45 2.19
C PRO A 547 19.22 0.32 3.45
N MET A 548 20.00 0.28 4.53
CA MET A 548 19.66 0.96 5.77
C MET A 548 19.75 2.49 5.65
N LYS A 549 20.78 3.01 4.95
CA LYS A 549 20.90 4.45 4.67
C LYS A 549 19.75 4.92 3.78
N THR A 550 19.43 4.14 2.73
CA THR A 550 18.29 4.42 1.84
C THR A 550 16.98 4.49 2.63
N ALA A 551 16.74 3.56 3.55
CA ALA A 551 15.54 3.54 4.39
C ALA A 551 15.46 4.75 5.34
N LEU A 552 16.57 5.15 5.96
CA LEU A 552 16.62 6.35 6.81
C LEU A 552 16.34 7.63 6.03
N ILE A 553 16.89 7.74 4.81
CA ILE A 553 16.64 8.89 3.94
C ILE A 553 15.17 8.86 3.45
N ALA A 554 14.62 7.68 3.11
CA ALA A 554 13.23 7.54 2.69
C ALA A 554 12.25 7.97 3.82
N SER A 555 12.51 7.58 5.06
CA SER A 555 11.73 8.02 6.22
C SER A 555 11.79 9.54 6.41
N ARG A 556 12.97 10.16 6.20
CA ARG A 556 13.14 11.61 6.25
C ARG A 556 12.39 12.33 5.14
N LEU A 557 12.48 11.84 3.91
CA LEU A 557 11.74 12.37 2.76
C LEU A 557 10.23 12.29 2.95
N ALA A 558 9.76 11.21 3.56
CA ALA A 558 8.35 10.98 3.84
C ALA A 558 7.87 11.60 5.16
N ILE A 559 8.57 12.59 5.71
CA ILE A 559 8.20 13.24 6.99
C ILE A 559 6.77 13.77 6.99
N ALA A 560 6.27 14.19 5.83
CA ALA A 560 4.88 14.61 5.65
C ALA A 560 3.89 13.49 6.03
N ALA A 561 4.21 12.21 5.76
CA ALA A 561 3.36 11.09 6.14
C ALA A 561 3.27 10.86 7.65
N PHE A 562 4.26 11.32 8.41
CA PHE A 562 4.23 11.27 9.87
C PHE A 562 3.44 12.44 10.47
N ILE A 563 3.38 13.57 9.76
CA ILE A 563 2.79 14.82 10.24
C ILE A 563 1.31 14.93 9.87
N ILE A 564 0.97 14.67 8.60
CA ILE A 564 -0.38 14.82 8.05
C ILE A 564 -1.46 14.08 8.87
N PRO A 565 -1.23 12.84 9.36
CA PRO A 565 -2.20 12.15 10.20
C PRO A 565 -2.57 12.91 11.48
N TYR A 566 -1.62 13.57 12.10
CA TYR A 566 -1.90 14.41 13.26
C TYR A 566 -2.74 15.63 12.90
N ILE A 567 -2.49 16.24 11.72
CA ILE A 567 -3.27 17.40 11.29
C ILE A 567 -4.76 17.02 11.20
N PHE A 568 -5.08 15.97 10.44
CA PHE A 568 -6.49 15.61 10.24
C PHE A 568 -7.12 14.91 11.46
N ALA A 569 -6.33 14.34 12.38
CA ALA A 569 -6.83 13.82 13.65
C ALA A 569 -7.26 14.96 14.59
N PHE A 570 -6.52 16.06 14.62
CA PHE A 570 -6.87 17.25 15.41
C PHE A 570 -7.86 18.17 14.69
N ASN A 571 -7.76 18.26 13.36
CA ASN A 571 -8.62 19.10 12.55
C ASN A 571 -9.18 18.34 11.34
N PRO A 572 -10.34 17.69 11.48
CA PRO A 572 -10.94 16.90 10.43
C PRO A 572 -11.41 17.72 9.22
N ALA A 573 -11.32 19.06 9.27
CA ALA A 573 -11.56 19.93 8.12
C ALA A 573 -10.69 19.59 6.90
N MET A 574 -9.47 19.07 7.11
CA MET A 574 -8.61 18.57 6.03
C MET A 574 -9.24 17.41 5.26
N LEU A 575 -10.13 16.66 5.89
CA LEU A 575 -10.91 15.56 5.30
C LEU A 575 -12.31 16.00 4.84
N PHE A 576 -12.57 17.28 4.72
CA PHE A 576 -13.90 17.84 4.41
C PHE A 576 -15.00 17.42 5.41
N ILE A 577 -14.65 17.23 6.69
CA ILE A 577 -15.59 16.87 7.74
C ILE A 577 -15.99 18.14 8.48
N ASP A 578 -17.29 18.40 8.59
CA ASP A 578 -17.91 19.50 9.33
C ASP A 578 -17.26 20.87 9.10
N THR A 579 -16.95 21.19 7.84
CA THR A 579 -16.21 22.42 7.50
C THR A 579 -16.73 23.07 6.23
N GLY A 580 -16.57 24.40 6.17
CA GLY A 580 -16.77 25.18 4.93
C GLY A 580 -15.51 25.27 4.09
N VAL A 581 -15.66 25.77 2.85
CA VAL A 581 -14.55 25.92 1.89
C VAL A 581 -13.40 26.76 2.46
N LEU A 582 -13.71 27.82 3.21
CA LEU A 582 -12.68 28.68 3.82
C LEU A 582 -11.81 27.91 4.83
N GLY A 583 -12.41 27.06 5.67
CA GLY A 583 -11.66 26.22 6.62
C GLY A 583 -10.71 25.25 5.93
N VAL A 584 -11.17 24.64 4.82
CA VAL A 584 -10.32 23.74 4.01
C VAL A 584 -9.15 24.51 3.40
N VAL A 585 -9.39 25.67 2.79
CA VAL A 585 -8.35 26.49 2.18
C VAL A 585 -7.32 26.93 3.23
N THR A 586 -7.77 27.37 4.40
CA THR A 586 -6.87 27.82 5.48
C THR A 586 -5.96 26.67 5.92
N ILE A 587 -6.51 25.47 6.21
CA ILE A 587 -5.70 24.33 6.68
C ILE A 587 -4.72 23.82 5.61
N ILE A 588 -5.08 23.90 4.33
CA ILE A 588 -4.18 23.53 3.24
C ILE A 588 -3.01 24.53 3.15
N VAL A 589 -3.28 25.82 3.21
CA VAL A 589 -2.25 26.85 3.11
C VAL A 589 -1.30 26.78 4.30
N THR A 590 -1.81 26.71 5.53
CA THR A 590 -0.98 26.58 6.73
C THR A 590 -0.15 25.31 6.72
N SER A 591 -0.74 24.16 6.28
CA SER A 591 -0.02 22.89 6.13
C SER A 591 1.09 22.95 5.07
N LEU A 592 0.86 23.61 3.93
CA LEU A 592 1.88 23.77 2.88
C LEU A 592 3.06 24.60 3.38
N VAL A 593 2.81 25.71 4.05
CA VAL A 593 3.87 26.55 4.64
C VAL A 593 4.58 25.80 5.76
N GLY A 594 3.83 25.07 6.59
CA GLY A 594 4.37 24.24 7.65
C GLY A 594 5.30 23.14 7.13
N LEU A 595 4.85 22.39 6.10
CA LEU A 595 5.66 21.35 5.46
C LEU A 595 6.91 21.93 4.79
N PHE A 596 6.81 23.11 4.18
CA PHE A 596 7.98 23.82 3.63
C PHE A 596 8.99 24.15 4.72
N GLY A 597 8.54 24.67 5.86
CA GLY A 597 9.40 24.99 7.01
C GLY A 597 10.11 23.73 7.57
N VAL A 598 9.36 22.64 7.77
CA VAL A 598 9.91 21.36 8.24
C VAL A 598 10.90 20.79 7.24
N ALA A 599 10.55 20.74 5.94
CA ALA A 599 11.42 20.22 4.88
C ALA A 599 12.72 21.02 4.79
N ALA A 600 12.65 22.36 4.79
CA ALA A 600 13.84 23.23 4.75
C ALA A 600 14.74 23.01 5.96
N GLY A 601 14.15 22.90 7.15
CA GLY A 601 14.91 22.64 8.37
C GLY A 601 15.58 21.27 8.41
N LEU A 602 14.92 20.22 7.89
CA LEU A 602 15.49 18.87 7.80
C LEU A 602 16.59 18.77 6.74
N GLU A 603 16.40 19.39 5.55
CA GLU A 603 17.44 19.42 4.51
C GLU A 603 18.59 20.37 4.85
N GLY A 604 18.38 21.32 5.77
CA GLY A 604 19.38 22.31 6.12
C GLY A 604 19.62 23.36 5.02
N TYR A 605 18.65 23.54 4.13
CA TYR A 605 18.71 24.48 3.02
C TYR A 605 17.33 25.10 2.74
N MET A 606 17.29 26.42 2.55
CA MET A 606 16.08 27.13 2.14
C MET A 606 16.39 28.00 0.89
N PHE A 607 17.07 29.13 1.09
CA PHE A 607 17.63 29.96 0.00
C PHE A 607 19.16 29.96 -0.01
N ALA A 608 19.77 29.55 1.10
CA ALA A 608 21.15 29.24 1.34
C ALA A 608 21.24 28.13 2.41
N ASN A 609 22.43 27.71 2.82
CA ASN A 609 22.60 26.71 3.87
C ASN A 609 22.12 27.28 5.23
N LEU A 610 21.27 26.54 5.92
CA LEU A 610 20.74 26.90 7.23
C LEU A 610 21.73 26.56 8.34
N ASN A 611 21.96 27.46 9.27
CA ASN A 611 22.65 27.16 10.53
C ASN A 611 21.71 26.42 11.51
N VAL A 612 22.24 25.89 12.60
CA VAL A 612 21.48 25.07 13.56
C VAL A 612 20.27 25.82 14.14
N ILE A 613 20.41 27.12 14.40
CA ILE A 613 19.32 27.95 14.96
C ILE A 613 18.22 28.14 13.93
N GLU A 614 18.60 28.49 12.70
CA GLU A 614 17.66 28.66 11.60
C GLU A 614 16.91 27.36 11.26
N ARG A 615 17.60 26.22 11.33
CA ARG A 615 16.97 24.88 11.18
C ARG A 615 15.93 24.64 12.25
N LEU A 616 16.26 24.91 13.53
CA LEU A 616 15.32 24.77 14.65
C LEU A 616 14.12 25.70 14.51
N LEU A 617 14.34 26.98 14.14
CA LEU A 617 13.26 27.94 13.90
C LEU A 617 12.34 27.47 12.78
N SER A 618 12.89 26.97 11.68
CA SER A 618 12.11 26.46 10.54
C SER A 618 11.29 25.23 10.92
N ILE A 619 11.88 24.26 11.65
CA ILE A 619 11.19 23.04 12.09
C ILE A 619 10.08 23.37 13.08
N VAL A 620 10.40 24.13 14.14
CA VAL A 620 9.43 24.49 15.18
C VAL A 620 8.33 25.36 14.62
N GLY A 621 8.66 26.35 13.80
CA GLY A 621 7.67 27.19 13.14
C GLY A 621 6.79 26.39 12.18
N GLY A 622 7.37 25.45 11.41
CA GLY A 622 6.62 24.55 10.57
C GLY A 622 5.68 23.63 11.34
N LEU A 623 6.12 23.08 12.47
CA LEU A 623 5.28 22.25 13.36
C LEU A 623 4.14 23.07 14.00
N CYS A 624 4.40 24.32 14.40
CA CYS A 624 3.37 25.22 14.93
C CYS A 624 2.24 25.47 13.89
N LEU A 625 2.58 25.61 12.60
CA LEU A 625 1.60 25.76 11.52
C LEU A 625 0.77 24.51 11.23
N ILE A 626 1.22 23.37 11.71
CA ILE A 626 0.57 22.08 11.56
C ILE A 626 -0.45 21.85 12.68
N ILE A 627 -0.18 22.40 13.87
CA ILE A 627 -1.10 22.33 15.02
C ILE A 627 -2.23 23.34 14.78
N PRO A 628 -3.50 22.90 14.69
CA PRO A 628 -4.61 23.82 14.42
C PRO A 628 -4.82 24.81 15.56
N GLY A 629 -4.80 26.09 15.22
CA GLY A 629 -5.06 27.18 16.17
C GLY A 629 -4.53 28.52 15.67
N THR A 630 -5.33 29.59 15.80
CA THR A 630 -4.93 30.93 15.33
C THR A 630 -3.61 31.40 15.93
N VAL A 631 -3.38 31.10 17.20
CA VAL A 631 -2.14 31.47 17.90
C VAL A 631 -0.94 30.67 17.37
N THR A 632 -1.10 29.37 17.20
CA THR A 632 -0.06 28.49 16.63
C THR A 632 0.27 28.87 15.20
N ASP A 633 -0.73 29.23 14.38
CA ASP A 633 -0.56 29.69 13.01
C ASP A 633 0.27 31.00 12.96
N ILE A 634 -0.07 31.98 13.80
CA ILE A 634 0.68 33.25 13.87
C ILE A 634 2.12 33.02 14.30
N VAL A 635 2.33 32.25 15.36
CA VAL A 635 3.69 31.90 15.85
C VAL A 635 4.47 31.17 14.76
N GLY A 636 3.85 30.20 14.08
CA GLY A 636 4.48 29.44 13.01
C GLY A 636 4.88 30.31 11.81
N ILE A 637 3.98 31.17 11.34
CA ILE A 637 4.29 32.12 10.25
C ILE A 637 5.45 33.04 10.64
N VAL A 638 5.45 33.57 11.86
CA VAL A 638 6.53 34.44 12.35
C VAL A 638 7.87 33.70 12.37
N LEU A 639 7.93 32.48 12.93
CA LEU A 639 9.18 31.72 13.04
C LEU A 639 9.74 31.31 11.68
N VAL A 640 8.89 30.79 10.78
CA VAL A 640 9.30 30.44 9.41
C VAL A 640 9.69 31.72 8.64
N GLY A 641 8.93 32.81 8.82
CA GLY A 641 9.22 34.10 8.21
C GLY A 641 10.55 34.70 8.66
N ILE A 642 10.88 34.62 9.95
CA ILE A 642 12.19 35.06 10.46
C ILE A 642 13.32 34.24 9.84
N SER A 643 13.17 32.91 9.81
CA SER A 643 14.16 32.03 9.17
C SER A 643 14.35 32.38 7.69
N ALA A 644 13.27 32.60 6.94
CA ALA A 644 13.30 32.99 5.53
C ALA A 644 13.96 34.37 5.33
N ALA A 645 13.66 35.34 6.18
CA ALA A 645 14.26 36.68 6.11
C ALA A 645 15.77 36.64 6.37
N LEU A 646 16.22 35.91 7.38
CA LEU A 646 17.66 35.72 7.67
C LEU A 646 18.38 35.09 6.47
N GLN A 647 17.80 34.07 5.86
CA GLN A 647 18.34 33.39 4.69
C GLN A 647 18.41 34.32 3.46
N MET A 648 17.39 35.14 3.22
CA MET A 648 17.43 36.14 2.12
C MET A 648 18.54 37.18 2.36
N MET A 649 18.76 37.62 3.60
CA MET A 649 19.86 38.52 3.93
C MET A 649 21.24 37.88 3.70
N GLN A 650 21.42 36.63 4.09
CA GLN A 650 22.66 35.87 3.85
C GLN A 650 22.93 35.71 2.36
N LYS A 651 21.91 35.36 1.56
CA LYS A 651 22.02 35.23 0.11
C LYS A 651 22.40 36.54 -0.57
N LYS A 652 21.82 37.66 -0.15
CA LYS A 652 22.16 39.01 -0.67
C LYS A 652 23.62 39.37 -0.32
N LYS A 653 24.08 39.08 0.92
CA LYS A 653 25.48 39.31 1.30
C LYS A 653 26.45 38.47 0.48
N ALA A 654 26.14 37.19 0.26
CA ALA A 654 26.95 36.30 -0.57
C ALA A 654 26.98 36.66 -2.07
N ALA A 655 25.93 37.34 -2.57
CA ALA A 655 25.89 37.85 -3.94
C ALA A 655 26.56 39.22 -4.11
N ALA A 656 26.79 39.95 -2.99
CA ALA A 656 27.45 41.25 -2.98
C ALA A 656 28.96 41.15 -2.64
N ALA A 657 29.40 40.03 -2.10
CA ALA A 657 30.83 39.66 -1.92
C ALA A 657 31.33 38.90 -3.12
#